data_0b41c0d4d0de1d51420d0ea4e5b48ffd
#
_entry.id   0b41c0d4d0de1d51420d0ea4e5b48ffd
#
_cell.length_a   1.000
_cell.length_b   1.000
_cell.length_c   1.000
_cell.angle_alpha   90.00
_cell.angle_beta   90.00
_cell.angle_gamma   90.00
#
_symmetry.space_group_name_H-M   'P 1'
#
loop_
_entity.id
_entity.type
_entity.pdbx_description
1 polymer ?
#
loop_
_entity_poly.entity_id
_entity_poly.type
_entity_poly.pdbx_seq_one_letter_code
_entity_poly.pdbx_strand_id
1 'polypeptide(L)'
;MMDVGRHPNITLLAFSEIEDVTGYVGNFKVRVRKHARYVDEAQCTSCGDCAKVCPIVVPDEYQMGLGSRHAIHIPFPQAVPAAYIVASDECLGQNPIACGKCIEACEKHCIDLNMHDQLVDIEVGTIIVATGMDVYDPTALDEYGYTQFPNVVTSMEFERLVSTGGPLGGHFGRPSDLQRPRRIGFIQCVGSRAQDLEHGNPYCSNICCMNTVKEAQYLKDNYPDTEITVFYMDLRAFGKGFEELLMRSKRNGVRYIRGLPGEVREEPGSRNLRVTVENTTAGRLEVHEVDMLVLAVGAKPAATTESIRQMVSLSRSPSGFLREAHPKLRPVDTPTKGVYIAGAAESPKDVRESVTQASAAASRASILLSKPRFHVEAITAVVNEELCKMCGQCADVCPYGALTWQKKQVARVTSAACAGCGTCAAECKFGAIEMRHFSDQAIYAQIDAILEGDPLGRIVTFACNWCSYAGADTAGVGRMSYPPNARIIRTMCSGRVNPEFVWHAFKKGAPVVLVSGCHYVDCHYIDANRSTVRRLDGLWDGLEKAGLRPERLLLEWCSAAEGGRWQTIMIEAERRRQSVSAEEVQLTRAALAQAKVPGPRNPKPADEGQPAQFACLRCGHRWSGPFHVVERTCPSCRSNSVRWSKS
;
A
#
# COMPACT_ATOMS: atom_id res chain seq x y z
N MET A 1 26.79 -4.57 -1.36
CA MET A 1 26.68 -4.70 0.10
C MET A 1 28.02 -4.48 0.80
N MET A 2 29.10 -5.13 0.40
CA MET A 2 30.45 -4.94 1.01
C MET A 2 30.88 -3.47 1.01
N ASP A 3 30.70 -2.76 -0.11
CA ASP A 3 31.08 -1.33 -0.21
C ASP A 3 30.24 -0.45 0.72
N VAL A 4 28.95 -0.75 0.86
CA VAL A 4 28.05 -0.05 1.81
C VAL A 4 28.52 -0.27 3.25
N GLY A 5 28.84 -1.51 3.64
CA GLY A 5 29.28 -1.83 4.99
C GLY A 5 30.65 -1.27 5.37
N ARG A 6 31.47 -0.85 4.38
CA ARG A 6 32.79 -0.26 4.59
C ARG A 6 32.84 1.26 4.42
N HIS A 7 31.73 1.86 3.98
CA HIS A 7 31.71 3.28 3.69
C HIS A 7 31.71 4.12 4.98
N PRO A 8 32.61 5.09 5.16
CA PRO A 8 32.78 5.81 6.42
C PRO A 8 31.56 6.67 6.83
N ASN A 9 30.74 7.05 5.87
CA ASN A 9 29.54 7.87 6.11
C ASN A 9 28.24 7.03 6.19
N ILE A 10 28.34 5.70 6.24
CA ILE A 10 27.19 4.82 6.34
C ILE A 10 27.27 4.03 7.65
N THR A 11 26.26 4.20 8.50
CA THR A 11 26.08 3.37 9.69
C THR A 11 25.04 2.29 9.39
N LEU A 12 25.47 1.04 9.39
CA LEU A 12 24.59 -0.10 9.15
C LEU A 12 24.07 -0.65 10.47
N LEU A 13 22.77 -0.60 10.68
CA LEU A 13 22.05 -1.23 11.80
C LEU A 13 21.45 -2.54 11.30
N ALA A 14 22.28 -3.59 11.22
CA ALA A 14 21.82 -4.91 10.83
C ALA A 14 21.15 -5.64 11.99
N PHE A 15 20.27 -6.59 11.69
CA PHE A 15 19.48 -7.35 12.66
C PHE A 15 18.69 -6.42 13.59
N SER A 16 17.96 -5.47 12.98
CA SER A 16 17.30 -4.39 13.68
C SER A 16 15.94 -4.09 13.06
N GLU A 17 15.02 -3.59 13.87
CA GLU A 17 13.68 -3.17 13.48
C GLU A 17 13.39 -1.74 13.90
N ILE A 18 12.56 -1.03 13.14
CA ILE A 18 12.08 0.29 13.53
C ILE A 18 10.87 0.11 14.45
N GLU A 19 10.94 0.69 15.66
CA GLU A 19 9.84 0.66 16.62
C GLU A 19 8.92 1.88 16.50
N ASP A 20 9.50 3.05 16.27
CA ASP A 20 8.75 4.31 16.26
C ASP A 20 9.43 5.36 15.39
N VAL A 21 8.62 6.21 14.76
CA VAL A 21 9.06 7.36 14.00
C VAL A 21 8.21 8.56 14.39
N THR A 22 8.84 9.60 14.90
CA THR A 22 8.19 10.87 15.26
C THR A 22 8.88 12.05 14.60
N GLY A 23 8.30 13.23 14.72
CA GLY A 23 8.87 14.46 14.17
C GLY A 23 8.37 14.81 12.77
N TYR A 24 9.18 15.48 11.99
CA TYR A 24 8.83 16.03 10.69
C TYR A 24 10.08 16.25 9.84
N VAL A 25 9.91 16.58 8.58
CA VAL A 25 11.01 16.83 7.63
C VAL A 25 12.09 17.73 8.20
N GLY A 26 13.32 17.24 8.17
CA GLY A 26 14.49 17.89 8.79
C GLY A 26 14.70 17.56 10.27
N ASN A 27 13.74 16.96 10.95
CA ASN A 27 13.77 16.68 12.39
C ASN A 27 12.98 15.40 12.73
N PHE A 28 13.19 14.33 12.00
CA PHE A 28 12.65 13.03 12.36
C PHE A 28 13.47 12.40 13.48
N LYS A 29 12.78 11.75 14.42
CA LYS A 29 13.36 10.91 15.46
C LYS A 29 12.90 9.49 15.22
N VAL A 30 13.85 8.61 15.04
CA VAL A 30 13.61 7.19 14.73
C VAL A 30 14.15 6.36 15.87
N ARG A 31 13.29 5.53 16.46
CA ARG A 31 13.69 4.54 17.45
C ARG A 31 13.88 3.20 16.77
N VAL A 32 15.06 2.63 16.93
CA VAL A 32 15.46 1.36 16.37
C VAL A 32 15.73 0.37 17.48
N ARG A 33 15.10 -0.80 17.41
CA ARG A 33 15.46 -1.96 18.23
C ARG A 33 16.54 -2.75 17.49
N LYS A 34 17.74 -2.81 18.04
CA LYS A 34 18.81 -3.71 17.60
C LYS A 34 18.68 -5.01 18.40
N HIS A 35 18.31 -6.10 17.75
CA HIS A 35 18.17 -7.39 18.40
C HIS A 35 19.50 -7.95 18.87
N ALA A 36 19.47 -8.67 19.98
CA ALA A 36 20.63 -9.36 20.52
C ALA A 36 21.11 -10.43 19.54
N ARG A 37 22.33 -10.29 19.03
CA ARG A 37 22.97 -11.32 18.18
C ARG A 37 23.54 -12.47 18.97
N TYR A 38 23.78 -12.24 20.27
CA TYR A 38 24.52 -13.12 21.16
C TYR A 38 25.96 -13.39 20.71
N VAL A 39 26.43 -12.63 19.71
CA VAL A 39 27.81 -12.66 19.16
C VAL A 39 28.26 -11.23 18.96
N ASP A 40 29.41 -10.86 19.48
CA ASP A 40 30.04 -9.57 19.23
C ASP A 40 30.51 -9.50 17.78
N GLU A 41 29.83 -8.68 16.97
CA GLU A 41 30.08 -8.54 15.53
C GLU A 41 31.44 -7.91 15.21
N ALA A 42 32.04 -7.17 16.14
CA ALA A 42 33.35 -6.55 15.96
C ALA A 42 34.50 -7.55 16.18
N GLN A 43 34.30 -8.56 17.01
CA GLN A 43 35.31 -9.57 17.34
C GLN A 43 35.17 -10.86 16.54
N CYS A 44 33.97 -11.14 16.02
CA CYS A 44 33.68 -12.37 15.27
C CYS A 44 34.45 -12.41 13.95
N THR A 45 35.26 -13.44 13.75
CA THR A 45 36.05 -13.67 12.49
C THR A 45 35.35 -14.57 11.49
N SER A 46 34.14 -15.02 11.76
CA SER A 46 33.38 -15.94 10.91
C SER A 46 34.03 -17.31 10.65
N CYS A 47 34.87 -17.80 11.58
CA CYS A 47 35.61 -19.05 11.41
C CYS A 47 34.71 -20.31 11.32
N GLY A 48 33.54 -20.29 11.88
CA GLY A 48 32.57 -21.39 11.83
C GLY A 48 32.67 -22.44 12.95
N ASP A 49 33.65 -22.36 13.82
CA ASP A 49 33.88 -23.39 14.83
C ASP A 49 32.71 -23.52 15.84
N CYS A 50 32.05 -22.41 16.14
CA CYS A 50 30.85 -22.40 16.98
C CYS A 50 29.68 -23.19 16.35
N ALA A 51 29.51 -23.13 15.03
CA ALA A 51 28.46 -23.88 14.35
C ALA A 51 28.75 -25.38 14.31
N LYS A 52 30.00 -25.78 14.09
CA LYS A 52 30.40 -27.19 14.04
C LYS A 52 30.08 -27.97 15.32
N VAL A 53 30.09 -27.32 16.46
CA VAL A 53 29.82 -27.95 17.77
C VAL A 53 28.37 -27.79 18.23
N CYS A 54 27.57 -27.01 17.51
CA CYS A 54 26.17 -26.78 17.86
C CYS A 54 25.33 -28.03 17.60
N PRO A 55 24.64 -28.59 18.61
CA PRO A 55 23.87 -29.81 18.45
C PRO A 55 22.51 -29.61 17.77
N ILE A 56 22.07 -28.37 17.65
CA ILE A 56 20.76 -28.02 17.06
C ILE A 56 20.89 -27.88 15.55
N VAL A 57 20.03 -28.58 14.84
CA VAL A 57 19.91 -28.52 13.37
C VAL A 57 18.45 -28.27 13.04
N VAL A 58 18.18 -27.20 12.29
CA VAL A 58 16.85 -26.75 11.87
C VAL A 58 16.83 -26.42 10.39
N PRO A 59 15.68 -26.33 9.74
CA PRO A 59 15.60 -25.86 8.36
C PRO A 59 16.24 -24.48 8.18
N ASP A 60 16.93 -24.31 7.07
CA ASP A 60 17.59 -23.03 6.71
C ASP A 60 16.61 -22.15 5.89
N GLU A 61 16.18 -21.05 6.44
CA GLU A 61 15.25 -20.12 5.80
C GLU A 61 15.85 -19.47 4.54
N TYR A 62 17.16 -19.21 4.56
CA TYR A 62 17.84 -18.67 3.37
C TYR A 62 17.84 -19.67 2.21
N GLN A 63 17.85 -20.96 2.52
CA GLN A 63 17.70 -22.04 1.54
C GLN A 63 16.24 -22.43 1.29
N MET A 64 15.28 -21.63 1.71
CA MET A 64 13.85 -21.90 1.58
C MET A 64 13.42 -23.22 2.27
N GLY A 65 14.09 -23.62 3.33
CA GLY A 65 13.85 -24.88 4.03
C GLY A 65 14.41 -26.13 3.33
N LEU A 66 15.03 -25.99 2.15
CA LEU A 66 15.61 -27.11 1.37
C LEU A 66 16.95 -27.60 1.94
N GLY A 67 17.56 -26.84 2.82
CA GLY A 67 18.76 -27.18 3.55
C GLY A 67 18.55 -27.04 5.04
N SER A 68 19.62 -27.31 5.81
CA SER A 68 19.61 -27.15 7.26
C SER A 68 20.72 -26.23 7.74
N ARG A 69 20.48 -25.56 8.87
CA ARG A 69 21.44 -24.73 9.59
C ARG A 69 21.47 -25.07 11.07
N HIS A 70 22.52 -24.62 11.74
CA HIS A 70 22.57 -24.71 13.20
C HIS A 70 21.87 -23.50 13.86
N ALA A 71 21.50 -23.62 15.15
CA ALA A 71 20.95 -22.50 15.91
C ALA A 71 21.92 -21.31 15.96
N ILE A 72 23.24 -21.55 15.94
CA ILE A 72 24.24 -20.50 15.70
C ILE A 72 24.72 -20.57 14.26
N HIS A 73 24.48 -19.51 13.49
CA HIS A 73 24.72 -19.51 12.04
C HIS A 73 25.04 -18.11 11.50
N ILE A 74 25.51 -18.02 10.28
CA ILE A 74 25.53 -16.79 9.48
C ILE A 74 24.23 -16.76 8.66
N PRO A 75 23.47 -15.65 8.67
CA PRO A 75 22.17 -15.59 7.96
C PRO A 75 22.24 -15.95 6.48
N PHE A 76 23.32 -15.55 5.80
CA PHE A 76 23.64 -15.95 4.43
C PHE A 76 25.11 -15.64 4.11
N PRO A 77 25.74 -16.29 3.11
CA PRO A 77 27.19 -16.23 2.89
C PRO A 77 27.78 -14.83 2.67
N GLN A 78 27.00 -13.88 2.13
CA GLN A 78 27.44 -12.50 1.86
C GLN A 78 26.89 -11.49 2.88
N ALA A 79 26.48 -11.94 4.07
CA ALA A 79 25.97 -11.08 5.13
C ALA A 79 26.95 -9.98 5.52
N VAL A 80 26.44 -8.79 5.82
CA VAL A 80 27.20 -7.66 6.35
C VAL A 80 26.49 -7.15 7.61
N PRO A 81 27.13 -7.21 8.78
CA PRO A 81 28.48 -7.74 9.04
C PRO A 81 28.57 -9.26 8.83
N ALA A 82 29.75 -9.74 8.45
CA ALA A 82 30.04 -11.16 8.34
C ALA A 82 30.27 -11.74 9.75
N ALA A 83 29.18 -11.85 10.53
CA ALA A 83 29.23 -12.33 11.91
C ALA A 83 28.09 -13.32 12.16
N TYR A 84 28.36 -14.30 13.01
CA TYR A 84 27.35 -15.26 13.43
C TYR A 84 26.23 -14.60 14.25
N ILE A 85 25.08 -15.23 14.27
CA ILE A 85 23.95 -14.92 15.16
C ILE A 85 23.49 -16.21 15.83
N VAL A 86 22.86 -16.10 16.99
CA VAL A 86 22.20 -17.21 17.67
C VAL A 86 20.70 -17.02 17.57
N ALA A 87 19.99 -17.97 16.99
CA ALA A 87 18.53 -18.03 17.01
C ALA A 87 18.07 -18.44 18.40
N SER A 88 17.64 -17.47 19.20
CA SER A 88 17.32 -17.64 20.63
C SER A 88 16.25 -18.69 20.88
N ASP A 89 15.23 -18.73 20.03
CA ASP A 89 14.08 -19.62 20.18
C ASP A 89 14.44 -21.11 19.96
N GLU A 90 15.53 -21.37 19.24
CA GLU A 90 16.00 -22.70 18.89
C GLU A 90 17.20 -23.13 19.77
N CYS A 91 17.88 -22.17 20.40
CA CYS A 91 19.10 -22.39 21.15
C CYS A 91 18.83 -23.03 22.52
N LEU A 92 19.43 -24.19 22.79
CA LEU A 92 19.31 -24.85 24.10
C LEU A 92 19.90 -24.02 25.24
N GLY A 93 20.89 -23.17 24.97
CA GLY A 93 21.51 -22.30 25.97
C GLY A 93 20.63 -21.12 26.39
N GLN A 94 19.65 -20.74 25.57
CA GLN A 94 18.66 -19.69 25.87
C GLN A 94 17.38 -20.26 26.52
N ASN A 95 17.10 -21.53 26.29
CA ASN A 95 16.08 -22.29 27.01
C ASN A 95 16.75 -22.96 28.23
N PRO A 96 16.04 -23.33 29.31
CA PRO A 96 16.63 -23.69 30.59
C PRO A 96 17.53 -24.93 30.64
N ILE A 97 17.98 -25.42 29.49
CA ILE A 97 18.98 -26.49 29.36
C ILE A 97 20.33 -25.82 29.17
N ALA A 98 21.20 -25.93 30.16
CA ALA A 98 22.54 -25.35 30.09
C ALA A 98 23.37 -25.98 28.95
N CYS A 99 23.48 -25.27 27.84
CA CYS A 99 24.38 -25.59 26.75
C CYS A 99 25.29 -24.37 26.47
N GLY A 100 26.57 -24.55 26.45
CA GLY A 100 27.58 -23.51 26.19
C GLY A 100 28.65 -23.93 25.17
N LYS A 101 28.43 -25.02 24.43
CA LYS A 101 29.44 -25.61 23.52
C LYS A 101 30.04 -24.59 22.54
N CYS A 102 29.21 -23.71 21.98
CA CYS A 102 29.69 -22.66 21.05
C CYS A 102 30.58 -21.63 21.76
N ILE A 103 30.32 -21.32 23.04
CA ILE A 103 31.13 -20.39 23.84
C ILE A 103 32.52 -21.00 24.07
N GLU A 104 32.57 -22.28 24.46
CA GLU A 104 33.82 -23.01 24.69
C GLU A 104 34.67 -23.17 23.42
N ALA A 105 34.03 -23.36 22.26
CA ALA A 105 34.68 -23.51 20.97
C ALA A 105 35.14 -22.18 20.33
N CYS A 106 34.72 -21.04 20.87
CA CYS A 106 35.06 -19.74 20.31
C CYS A 106 36.39 -19.21 20.82
N GLU A 107 37.44 -19.33 20.03
CA GLU A 107 38.76 -18.79 20.38
C GLU A 107 38.79 -17.26 20.59
N LYS A 108 37.86 -16.53 20.01
CA LYS A 108 37.72 -15.08 20.17
C LYS A 108 36.88 -14.67 21.36
N HIS A 109 36.29 -15.62 22.06
CA HIS A 109 35.42 -15.37 23.22
C HIS A 109 34.35 -14.29 22.94
N CYS A 110 33.84 -14.24 21.71
CA CYS A 110 32.88 -13.22 21.26
C CYS A 110 31.40 -13.63 21.38
N ILE A 111 31.09 -14.75 22.05
CA ILE A 111 29.73 -15.25 22.24
C ILE A 111 29.28 -15.01 23.68
N ASP A 112 28.20 -14.22 23.83
CA ASP A 112 27.58 -13.92 25.12
C ASP A 112 26.06 -14.15 25.02
N LEU A 113 25.58 -15.23 25.61
CA LEU A 113 24.15 -15.58 25.62
C LEU A 113 23.31 -14.68 26.56
N ASN A 114 23.93 -13.77 27.32
CA ASN A 114 23.23 -12.79 28.17
C ASN A 114 23.03 -11.44 27.47
N MET A 115 23.36 -11.30 26.20
CA MET A 115 23.06 -10.08 25.45
C MET A 115 21.57 -9.79 25.45
N HIS A 116 21.23 -8.52 25.49
CA HIS A 116 19.84 -8.03 25.40
C HIS A 116 19.67 -7.09 24.21
N ASP A 117 18.44 -6.97 23.74
CA ASP A 117 18.06 -5.99 22.75
C ASP A 117 18.46 -4.58 23.19
N GLN A 118 18.89 -3.77 22.25
CA GLN A 118 19.27 -2.37 22.50
C GLN A 118 18.31 -1.44 21.75
N LEU A 119 17.86 -0.39 22.41
CA LEU A 119 17.11 0.69 21.78
C LEU A 119 18.07 1.81 21.41
N VAL A 120 18.06 2.20 20.15
CA VAL A 120 18.90 3.26 19.59
C VAL A 120 17.99 4.35 19.04
N ASP A 121 18.07 5.55 19.60
CA ASP A 121 17.37 6.72 19.08
C ASP A 121 18.30 7.48 18.13
N ILE A 122 17.85 7.72 16.89
CA ILE A 122 18.59 8.46 15.86
C ILE A 122 17.77 9.64 15.34
N GLU A 123 18.46 10.75 15.07
CA GLU A 123 17.85 11.94 14.45
C GLU A 123 18.24 12.00 12.98
N VAL A 124 17.24 12.12 12.10
CA VAL A 124 17.44 12.11 10.65
C VAL A 124 16.66 13.24 9.99
N GLY A 125 17.21 13.81 8.93
CA GLY A 125 16.55 14.89 8.17
C GLY A 125 15.51 14.37 7.19
N THR A 126 15.71 13.18 6.63
CA THR A 126 14.83 12.51 5.66
C THR A 126 14.84 11.01 5.86
N ILE A 127 13.79 10.34 5.34
CA ILE A 127 13.62 8.88 5.40
C ILE A 127 13.39 8.36 3.98
N ILE A 128 14.06 7.27 3.61
CA ILE A 128 13.78 6.52 2.38
C ILE A 128 13.31 5.13 2.79
N VAL A 129 12.07 4.79 2.43
CA VAL A 129 11.47 3.48 2.70
C VAL A 129 11.75 2.57 1.52
N ALA A 130 12.46 1.48 1.76
CA ALA A 130 12.87 0.50 0.74
C ALA A 130 12.73 -0.93 1.29
N THR A 131 11.58 -1.23 1.91
CA THR A 131 11.30 -2.48 2.64
C THR A 131 11.07 -3.70 1.76
N GLY A 132 11.10 -3.52 0.44
CA GLY A 132 11.00 -4.63 -0.49
C GLY A 132 9.59 -5.20 -0.64
N MET A 133 9.52 -6.50 -0.92
CA MET A 133 8.31 -7.28 -1.15
C MET A 133 8.48 -8.69 -0.60
N ASP A 134 7.37 -9.39 -0.38
CA ASP A 134 7.35 -10.82 -0.13
C ASP A 134 6.94 -11.57 -1.39
N VAL A 135 7.29 -12.86 -1.46
CA VAL A 135 6.81 -13.75 -2.52
C VAL A 135 5.43 -14.30 -2.16
N TYR A 136 4.64 -14.60 -3.19
CA TYR A 136 3.34 -15.25 -2.98
C TYR A 136 3.54 -16.69 -2.52
N ASP A 137 2.76 -17.12 -1.53
CA ASP A 137 2.72 -18.50 -1.06
C ASP A 137 1.65 -19.29 -1.85
N PRO A 138 2.03 -20.27 -2.67
CA PRO A 138 1.10 -21.00 -3.52
C PRO A 138 0.34 -22.15 -2.83
N THR A 139 0.46 -22.32 -1.52
CA THR A 139 -0.20 -23.41 -0.77
C THR A 139 -1.72 -23.41 -0.88
N ALA A 140 -2.32 -22.25 -1.18
CA ALA A 140 -3.78 -22.13 -1.39
C ALA A 140 -4.24 -22.53 -2.80
N LEU A 141 -3.31 -22.88 -3.72
CA LEU A 141 -3.60 -23.26 -5.11
C LEU A 141 -3.43 -24.77 -5.27
N ASP A 142 -4.43 -25.53 -4.82
CA ASP A 142 -4.41 -26.99 -4.77
C ASP A 142 -4.16 -27.64 -6.13
N GLU A 143 -4.59 -26.98 -7.22
CA GLU A 143 -4.45 -27.46 -8.60
C GLU A 143 -3.00 -27.69 -9.04
N TYR A 144 -2.04 -27.06 -8.37
CA TYR A 144 -0.61 -27.21 -8.70
C TYR A 144 0.12 -28.24 -7.84
N GLY A 145 -0.49 -28.71 -6.74
CA GLY A 145 0.07 -29.74 -5.86
C GLY A 145 1.34 -29.31 -5.11
N TYR A 146 1.56 -28.01 -4.90
CA TYR A 146 2.67 -27.50 -4.08
C TYR A 146 2.53 -28.04 -2.65
N THR A 147 3.64 -28.43 -2.03
CA THR A 147 3.76 -29.15 -0.74
C THR A 147 3.21 -30.58 -0.73
N GLN A 148 2.35 -30.95 -1.69
CA GLN A 148 1.85 -32.33 -1.83
C GLN A 148 2.80 -33.19 -2.65
N PHE A 149 3.36 -32.62 -3.73
CA PHE A 149 4.28 -33.30 -4.63
C PHE A 149 5.68 -32.72 -4.47
N PRO A 150 6.67 -33.52 -4.05
CA PRO A 150 8.01 -33.00 -3.70
C PRO A 150 8.74 -32.35 -4.89
N ASN A 151 8.38 -32.69 -6.14
CA ASN A 151 9.01 -32.14 -7.34
C ASN A 151 8.28 -30.90 -7.89
N VAL A 152 7.30 -30.36 -7.16
CA VAL A 152 6.71 -29.04 -7.41
C VAL A 152 7.36 -28.04 -6.48
N VAL A 153 8.09 -27.08 -7.04
CA VAL A 153 8.86 -26.09 -6.30
C VAL A 153 8.51 -24.66 -6.77
N THR A 154 8.70 -23.68 -5.91
CA THR A 154 8.61 -22.28 -6.30
C THR A 154 9.85 -21.82 -7.06
N SER A 155 9.77 -20.71 -7.78
CA SER A 155 10.94 -20.10 -8.44
C SER A 155 12.06 -19.76 -7.45
N MET A 156 11.74 -19.37 -6.22
CA MET A 156 12.75 -19.09 -5.20
C MET A 156 13.46 -20.36 -4.73
N GLU A 157 12.73 -21.45 -4.51
CA GLU A 157 13.31 -22.76 -4.21
C GLU A 157 14.17 -23.26 -5.37
N PHE A 158 13.69 -23.10 -6.60
CA PHE A 158 14.46 -23.46 -7.80
C PHE A 158 15.79 -22.70 -7.87
N GLU A 159 15.80 -21.39 -7.64
CA GLU A 159 17.03 -20.58 -7.57
C GLU A 159 18.03 -21.10 -6.52
N ARG A 160 17.52 -21.62 -5.40
CA ARG A 160 18.37 -22.22 -4.38
C ARG A 160 18.92 -23.57 -4.81
N LEU A 161 18.12 -24.42 -5.48
CA LEU A 161 18.54 -25.72 -5.97
C LEU A 161 19.64 -25.65 -7.04
N VAL A 162 19.60 -24.64 -7.91
CA VAL A 162 20.61 -24.47 -8.98
C VAL A 162 21.83 -23.66 -8.54
N SER A 163 21.78 -23.00 -7.39
CA SER A 163 22.86 -22.15 -6.89
C SER A 163 24.05 -22.97 -6.40
N THR A 164 25.27 -22.52 -6.72
CA THR A 164 26.52 -23.13 -6.18
C THR A 164 26.63 -23.00 -4.66
N GLY A 165 26.01 -21.97 -4.06
CA GLY A 165 25.89 -21.79 -2.61
C GLY A 165 24.55 -22.32 -2.05
N GLY A 166 23.84 -23.12 -2.82
CA GLY A 166 22.60 -23.73 -2.43
C GLY A 166 22.76 -25.06 -1.67
N PRO A 167 21.65 -25.68 -1.25
CA PRO A 167 21.66 -26.89 -0.41
C PRO A 167 22.34 -28.10 -1.08
N LEU A 168 22.43 -28.09 -2.40
CA LEU A 168 23.03 -29.18 -3.18
C LEU A 168 24.48 -28.88 -3.62
N GLY A 169 25.09 -27.76 -3.15
CA GLY A 169 26.48 -27.42 -3.45
C GLY A 169 26.78 -27.25 -4.94
N GLY A 170 25.81 -26.84 -5.74
CA GLY A 170 25.92 -26.68 -7.20
C GLY A 170 25.58 -27.94 -8.01
N HIS A 171 25.19 -29.05 -7.36
CA HIS A 171 24.66 -30.24 -8.03
C HIS A 171 23.15 -30.07 -8.21
N PHE A 172 22.70 -29.85 -9.43
CA PHE A 172 21.29 -29.70 -9.71
C PHE A 172 20.55 -31.03 -9.68
N GLY A 173 19.57 -31.16 -8.80
CA GLY A 173 18.73 -32.34 -8.63
C GLY A 173 17.32 -32.01 -8.17
N ARG A 174 16.35 -32.87 -8.45
CA ARG A 174 14.98 -32.71 -7.98
C ARG A 174 14.83 -33.12 -6.50
N PRO A 175 13.92 -32.51 -5.74
CA PRO A 175 13.85 -32.75 -4.28
C PRO A 175 13.57 -34.21 -3.89
N SER A 176 12.84 -34.98 -4.71
CA SER A 176 12.41 -36.35 -4.35
C SER A 176 13.54 -37.37 -4.24
N ASP A 177 14.58 -37.27 -5.05
CA ASP A 177 15.64 -38.29 -5.18
C ASP A 177 17.02 -37.74 -5.56
N LEU A 178 17.15 -36.40 -5.65
CA LEU A 178 18.35 -35.68 -6.01
C LEU A 178 18.88 -35.98 -7.43
N GLN A 179 18.13 -36.69 -8.24
CA GLN A 179 18.48 -36.93 -9.64
C GLN A 179 18.25 -35.68 -10.49
N ARG A 180 19.10 -35.52 -11.50
CA ARG A 180 18.97 -34.39 -12.44
C ARG A 180 17.69 -34.54 -13.27
N PRO A 181 16.75 -33.57 -13.19
CA PRO A 181 15.56 -33.59 -14.04
C PRO A 181 15.95 -33.29 -15.50
N ARG A 182 15.33 -34.02 -16.42
CA ARG A 182 15.53 -33.85 -17.86
C ARG A 182 14.41 -33.05 -18.51
N ARG A 183 13.22 -33.08 -17.93
CA ARG A 183 12.02 -32.36 -18.40
C ARG A 183 11.54 -31.43 -17.29
N ILE A 184 11.57 -30.14 -17.54
CA ILE A 184 11.20 -29.13 -16.54
C ILE A 184 10.06 -28.26 -17.09
N GLY A 185 8.98 -28.14 -16.31
CA GLY A 185 7.89 -27.22 -16.57
C GLY A 185 7.99 -25.95 -15.73
N PHE A 186 7.59 -24.80 -16.29
CA PHE A 186 7.41 -23.56 -15.56
C PHE A 186 5.99 -23.06 -15.73
N ILE A 187 5.29 -22.77 -14.63
CA ILE A 187 3.96 -22.15 -14.66
C ILE A 187 4.10 -20.66 -14.30
N GLN A 188 3.66 -19.78 -15.21
CA GLN A 188 3.70 -18.33 -15.02
C GLN A 188 2.50 -17.82 -14.24
N CYS A 189 2.63 -16.61 -13.66
CA CYS A 189 1.56 -15.86 -12.99
C CYS A 189 0.93 -16.56 -11.77
N VAL A 190 1.64 -17.45 -11.09
CA VAL A 190 1.14 -18.11 -9.89
C VAL A 190 0.89 -17.10 -8.79
N GLY A 191 -0.38 -16.93 -8.37
CA GLY A 191 -0.83 -15.92 -7.43
C GLY A 191 -0.84 -14.48 -7.97
N SER A 192 -0.69 -14.28 -9.30
CA SER A 192 -0.73 -12.98 -9.96
C SER A 192 -1.76 -12.95 -11.08
N ARG A 193 -2.33 -11.76 -11.37
CA ARG A 193 -3.37 -11.57 -12.42
C ARG A 193 -4.59 -12.48 -12.20
N ALA A 194 -4.85 -12.81 -10.94
CA ALA A 194 -5.96 -13.65 -10.54
C ALA A 194 -7.30 -12.94 -10.73
N GLN A 195 -8.32 -13.68 -11.14
CA GLN A 195 -9.72 -13.23 -11.14
C GLN A 195 -10.37 -13.50 -9.78
N ASP A 196 -9.98 -14.60 -9.15
CA ASP A 196 -10.32 -14.91 -7.76
C ASP A 196 -9.35 -14.19 -6.82
N LEU A 197 -9.87 -13.22 -6.08
CA LEU A 197 -9.09 -12.38 -5.16
C LEU A 197 -8.89 -13.03 -3.78
N GLU A 198 -9.56 -14.13 -3.50
CA GLU A 198 -9.36 -14.89 -2.28
C GLU A 198 -8.03 -15.67 -2.35
N HIS A 199 -7.70 -16.17 -3.54
CA HIS A 199 -6.53 -17.02 -3.79
C HIS A 199 -5.48 -16.37 -4.71
N GLY A 200 -5.48 -15.04 -4.88
CA GLY A 200 -4.48 -14.37 -5.71
C GLY A 200 -4.60 -12.86 -5.78
N ASN A 201 -3.61 -12.25 -6.40
CA ASN A 201 -3.54 -10.80 -6.59
C ASN A 201 -4.00 -10.40 -8.00
N PRO A 202 -4.80 -9.31 -8.17
CA PRO A 202 -5.30 -8.90 -9.48
C PRO A 202 -4.24 -8.29 -10.40
N TYR A 203 -3.09 -7.92 -9.86
CA TYR A 203 -2.01 -7.24 -10.60
C TYR A 203 -0.94 -8.22 -11.10
N CYS A 204 -0.16 -7.75 -12.07
CA CYS A 204 1.03 -8.45 -12.56
C CYS A 204 2.23 -8.17 -11.63
N SER A 205 2.96 -9.21 -11.26
CA SER A 205 4.19 -9.09 -10.46
C SER A 205 5.41 -8.61 -11.23
N ASN A 206 5.29 -8.38 -12.54
CA ASN A 206 6.25 -7.70 -13.40
C ASN A 206 7.62 -8.37 -13.60
N ILE A 207 8.01 -9.30 -12.74
CA ILE A 207 9.34 -9.94 -12.72
C ILE A 207 9.31 -11.40 -13.18
N CYS A 208 8.19 -12.12 -13.00
CA CYS A 208 8.12 -13.58 -13.15
C CYS A 208 8.54 -14.05 -14.55
N CYS A 209 8.06 -13.39 -15.62
CA CYS A 209 8.37 -13.81 -17.00
C CYS A 209 9.87 -13.79 -17.29
N MET A 210 10.54 -12.70 -16.92
CA MET A 210 11.97 -12.56 -17.21
C MET A 210 12.83 -13.39 -16.26
N ASN A 211 12.39 -13.62 -15.02
CA ASN A 211 13.05 -14.56 -14.13
C ASN A 211 13.03 -15.97 -14.72
N THR A 212 11.85 -16.45 -15.14
CA THR A 212 11.73 -17.76 -15.80
C THR A 212 12.55 -17.86 -17.09
N VAL A 213 12.56 -16.81 -17.92
CA VAL A 213 13.40 -16.81 -19.15
C VAL A 213 14.89 -16.91 -18.79
N LYS A 214 15.33 -16.23 -17.74
CA LYS A 214 16.71 -16.33 -17.23
C LYS A 214 17.02 -17.74 -16.72
N GLU A 215 16.13 -18.31 -15.92
CA GLU A 215 16.28 -19.67 -15.38
C GLU A 215 16.32 -20.72 -16.49
N ALA A 216 15.40 -20.63 -17.46
CA ALA A 216 15.37 -21.50 -18.62
C ALA A 216 16.64 -21.38 -19.46
N GLN A 217 17.14 -20.16 -19.66
CA GLN A 217 18.41 -19.95 -20.39
C GLN A 217 19.60 -20.50 -19.60
N TYR A 218 19.66 -20.30 -18.28
CA TYR A 218 20.68 -20.89 -17.41
C TYR A 218 20.72 -22.41 -17.53
N LEU A 219 19.55 -23.06 -17.52
CA LEU A 219 19.45 -24.51 -17.71
C LEU A 219 19.96 -24.93 -19.09
N LYS A 220 19.61 -24.21 -20.16
CA LYS A 220 20.09 -24.51 -21.51
C LYS A 220 21.59 -24.33 -21.67
N ASP A 221 22.17 -23.34 -21.01
CA ASP A 221 23.62 -23.07 -21.07
C ASP A 221 24.43 -24.12 -20.28
N ASN A 222 23.90 -24.65 -19.15
CA ASN A 222 24.61 -25.60 -18.31
C ASN A 222 24.20 -27.07 -18.54
N TYR A 223 22.95 -27.29 -18.98
CA TYR A 223 22.35 -28.61 -19.21
C TYR A 223 21.58 -28.62 -20.55
N PRO A 224 22.29 -28.63 -21.70
CA PRO A 224 21.69 -28.44 -23.03
C PRO A 224 20.63 -29.51 -23.42
N ASP A 225 20.75 -30.71 -22.87
CA ASP A 225 19.85 -31.85 -23.07
C ASP A 225 18.53 -31.74 -22.29
N THR A 226 18.38 -30.75 -21.40
CA THR A 226 17.14 -30.55 -20.64
C THR A 226 16.04 -29.98 -21.53
N GLU A 227 14.89 -30.64 -21.55
CA GLU A 227 13.67 -30.14 -22.20
C GLU A 227 12.94 -29.18 -21.26
N ILE A 228 12.63 -27.98 -21.76
CA ILE A 228 12.01 -26.94 -20.96
C ILE A 228 10.71 -26.50 -21.62
N THR A 229 9.64 -26.48 -20.83
CA THR A 229 8.32 -25.99 -21.26
C THR A 229 7.82 -24.91 -20.32
N VAL A 230 7.44 -23.76 -20.85
CA VAL A 230 6.88 -22.63 -20.11
C VAL A 230 5.40 -22.45 -20.44
N PHE A 231 4.54 -22.58 -19.44
CA PHE A 231 3.10 -22.36 -19.55
C PHE A 231 2.77 -20.91 -19.15
N TYR A 232 2.11 -20.15 -20.01
CA TYR A 232 1.95 -18.70 -19.83
C TYR A 232 0.62 -18.18 -20.36
N MET A 233 0.12 -17.08 -19.81
CA MET A 233 -0.98 -16.29 -20.38
C MET A 233 -0.47 -15.32 -21.44
N ASP A 234 0.43 -14.42 -21.02
CA ASP A 234 1.15 -13.45 -21.86
C ASP A 234 2.58 -13.33 -21.32
N LEU A 235 3.56 -13.20 -22.23
CA LEU A 235 4.96 -12.95 -21.87
C LEU A 235 5.25 -11.45 -21.88
N ARG A 236 5.74 -10.96 -20.76
CA ARG A 236 6.11 -9.56 -20.58
C ARG A 236 7.62 -9.42 -20.54
N ALA A 237 8.20 -9.21 -21.73
CA ALA A 237 9.65 -9.00 -21.93
C ALA A 237 9.96 -7.53 -22.22
N PHE A 238 9.41 -6.61 -21.41
CA PHE A 238 9.66 -5.18 -21.56
C PHE A 238 10.97 -4.78 -20.87
N GLY A 239 11.64 -3.82 -21.46
CA GLY A 239 12.93 -3.32 -20.98
C GLY A 239 14.09 -3.72 -21.90
N LYS A 240 15.22 -3.03 -21.73
CA LYS A 240 16.39 -3.17 -22.62
C LYS A 240 17.01 -4.57 -22.51
N GLY A 241 17.05 -5.28 -23.62
CA GLY A 241 17.69 -6.61 -23.73
C GLY A 241 16.78 -7.78 -23.35
N PHE A 242 15.56 -7.55 -22.87
CA PHE A 242 14.69 -8.63 -22.38
C PHE A 242 14.01 -9.39 -23.51
N GLU A 243 13.59 -8.71 -24.58
CA GLU A 243 13.05 -9.39 -25.76
C GLU A 243 14.10 -10.24 -26.44
N GLU A 244 15.32 -9.72 -26.58
CA GLU A 244 16.46 -10.44 -27.13
C GLU A 244 16.77 -11.70 -26.32
N LEU A 245 16.70 -11.63 -24.99
CA LEU A 245 16.87 -12.78 -24.11
C LEU A 245 15.75 -13.83 -24.33
N LEU A 246 14.50 -13.39 -24.42
CA LEU A 246 13.36 -14.26 -24.72
C LEU A 246 13.52 -14.93 -26.10
N MET A 247 13.92 -14.18 -27.12
CA MET A 247 14.14 -14.72 -28.45
C MET A 247 15.31 -15.71 -28.49
N ARG A 248 16.37 -15.46 -27.71
CA ARG A 248 17.49 -16.38 -27.53
C ARG A 248 17.02 -17.69 -26.88
N SER A 249 16.22 -17.63 -25.81
CA SER A 249 15.70 -18.82 -25.14
C SER A 249 14.85 -19.69 -26.08
N LYS A 250 14.02 -19.08 -26.93
CA LYS A 250 13.25 -19.79 -27.95
C LYS A 250 14.15 -20.47 -28.97
N ARG A 251 15.20 -19.81 -29.45
CA ARG A 251 16.18 -20.40 -30.40
C ARG A 251 16.93 -21.57 -29.76
N ASN A 252 17.16 -21.51 -28.46
CA ASN A 252 17.81 -22.59 -27.69
C ASN A 252 16.87 -23.74 -27.35
N GLY A 253 15.64 -23.75 -27.91
CA GLY A 253 14.69 -24.87 -27.82
C GLY A 253 13.81 -24.85 -26.57
N VAL A 254 13.68 -23.73 -25.88
CA VAL A 254 12.66 -23.58 -24.82
C VAL A 254 11.28 -23.49 -25.48
N ARG A 255 10.38 -24.38 -25.11
CA ARG A 255 8.98 -24.41 -25.61
C ARG A 255 8.10 -23.47 -24.78
N TYR A 256 7.28 -22.69 -25.44
CA TYR A 256 6.33 -21.77 -24.83
C TYR A 256 4.91 -22.14 -25.24
N ILE A 257 4.06 -22.53 -24.26
CA ILE A 257 2.67 -22.94 -24.47
C ILE A 257 1.76 -21.90 -23.85
N ARG A 258 0.91 -21.31 -24.68
CA ARG A 258 -0.06 -20.32 -24.23
C ARG A 258 -1.26 -21.01 -23.59
N GLY A 259 -1.33 -20.98 -22.27
CA GLY A 259 -2.36 -21.57 -21.43
C GLY A 259 -1.84 -21.65 -20.00
N LEU A 260 -2.75 -21.61 -19.03
CA LEU A 260 -2.43 -21.93 -17.64
C LEU A 260 -2.88 -23.36 -17.36
N PRO A 261 -2.02 -24.19 -16.76
CA PRO A 261 -2.43 -25.50 -16.28
C PRO A 261 -3.60 -25.43 -15.29
N GLY A 262 -4.58 -26.28 -15.48
CA GLY A 262 -5.72 -26.43 -14.55
C GLY A 262 -5.56 -27.57 -13.57
N GLU A 263 -4.57 -28.46 -13.80
CA GLU A 263 -4.34 -29.61 -12.93
C GLU A 263 -2.91 -30.13 -13.08
N VAL A 264 -2.32 -30.50 -11.95
CA VAL A 264 -1.06 -31.24 -11.86
C VAL A 264 -1.29 -32.52 -11.07
N ARG A 265 -0.80 -33.63 -11.56
CA ARG A 265 -0.86 -34.96 -10.89
C ARG A 265 0.51 -35.60 -10.84
N GLU A 266 0.83 -36.26 -9.73
CA GLU A 266 2.06 -37.04 -9.60
C GLU A 266 1.83 -38.48 -10.09
N GLU A 267 2.77 -39.01 -10.87
CA GLU A 267 2.78 -40.40 -11.29
C GLU A 267 3.37 -41.29 -10.17
N PRO A 268 2.62 -42.27 -9.68
CA PRO A 268 3.11 -43.20 -8.66
C PRO A 268 4.38 -43.94 -9.12
N GLY A 269 5.38 -43.99 -8.24
CA GLY A 269 6.65 -44.68 -8.45
C GLY A 269 7.75 -43.85 -9.08
N SER A 270 7.49 -43.13 -10.16
CA SER A 270 8.49 -42.25 -10.80
C SER A 270 8.58 -40.86 -10.15
N ARG A 271 7.48 -40.43 -9.47
CA ARG A 271 7.27 -39.08 -8.98
C ARG A 271 7.38 -38.01 -10.07
N ASN A 272 7.20 -38.40 -11.33
CA ASN A 272 7.05 -37.46 -12.42
C ASN A 272 5.68 -36.80 -12.35
N LEU A 273 5.55 -35.64 -12.98
CA LEU A 273 4.35 -34.81 -12.90
C LEU A 273 3.67 -34.77 -14.27
N ARG A 274 2.36 -34.94 -14.29
CA ARG A 274 1.50 -34.76 -15.46
C ARG A 274 0.79 -33.42 -15.33
N VAL A 275 1.09 -32.51 -16.24
CA VAL A 275 0.56 -31.13 -16.27
C VAL A 275 -0.49 -31.07 -17.37
N THR A 276 -1.75 -30.87 -17.00
CA THR A 276 -2.88 -30.71 -17.93
C THR A 276 -3.12 -29.23 -18.20
N VAL A 277 -3.09 -28.84 -19.46
CA VAL A 277 -3.24 -27.45 -19.91
C VAL A 277 -4.11 -27.35 -21.15
N GLU A 278 -4.96 -26.33 -21.22
CA GLU A 278 -5.58 -25.91 -22.46
C GLU A 278 -4.58 -25.06 -23.26
N ASN A 279 -4.07 -25.60 -24.36
CA ASN A 279 -3.27 -24.83 -25.30
C ASN A 279 -4.21 -23.92 -26.11
N THR A 280 -4.34 -22.65 -25.68
CA THR A 280 -5.28 -21.68 -26.27
C THR A 280 -4.90 -21.29 -27.71
N THR A 281 -3.66 -21.51 -28.13
CA THR A 281 -3.23 -21.31 -29.52
C THR A 281 -3.67 -22.48 -30.42
N ALA A 282 -3.60 -23.70 -29.90
CA ALA A 282 -3.98 -24.90 -30.65
C ALA A 282 -5.48 -25.27 -30.47
N GLY A 283 -6.18 -24.65 -29.51
CA GLY A 283 -7.59 -24.90 -29.20
C GLY A 283 -7.88 -26.31 -28.68
N ARG A 284 -6.94 -26.90 -27.94
CA ARG A 284 -7.09 -28.28 -27.43
C ARG A 284 -6.42 -28.45 -26.05
N LEU A 285 -6.91 -29.44 -25.30
CA LEU A 285 -6.25 -29.91 -24.09
C LEU A 285 -4.99 -30.72 -24.46
N GLU A 286 -3.92 -30.45 -23.75
CA GLU A 286 -2.64 -31.15 -23.84
C GLU A 286 -2.21 -31.61 -22.43
N VAL A 287 -1.55 -32.77 -22.38
CA VAL A 287 -0.93 -33.30 -21.17
C VAL A 287 0.58 -33.37 -21.40
N HIS A 288 1.32 -32.67 -20.52
CA HIS A 288 2.77 -32.65 -20.57
C HIS A 288 3.35 -33.40 -19.36
N GLU A 289 4.24 -34.31 -19.62
CA GLU A 289 4.97 -35.03 -18.58
C GLU A 289 6.27 -34.28 -18.29
N VAL A 290 6.52 -33.96 -17.02
CA VAL A 290 7.74 -33.27 -16.55
C VAL A 290 8.29 -33.98 -15.31
N ASP A 291 9.61 -33.91 -15.13
CA ASP A 291 10.29 -34.51 -13.98
C ASP A 291 10.30 -33.54 -12.79
N MET A 292 10.14 -32.25 -13.06
CA MET A 292 10.10 -31.17 -12.08
C MET A 292 9.24 -30.02 -12.60
N LEU A 293 8.49 -29.39 -11.71
CA LEU A 293 7.64 -28.25 -12.02
C LEU A 293 8.01 -27.05 -11.16
N VAL A 294 8.22 -25.90 -11.80
CA VAL A 294 8.58 -24.66 -11.14
C VAL A 294 7.41 -23.67 -11.22
N LEU A 295 6.94 -23.23 -10.08
CA LEU A 295 5.88 -22.24 -9.94
C LEU A 295 6.52 -20.83 -9.93
N ALA A 296 6.33 -20.07 -10.99
CA ALA A 296 6.77 -18.67 -11.06
C ALA A 296 5.83 -17.80 -10.22
N VAL A 297 6.05 -17.83 -8.92
CA VAL A 297 5.23 -17.15 -7.92
C VAL A 297 5.31 -15.65 -8.04
N GLY A 298 4.19 -14.98 -7.77
CA GLY A 298 4.08 -13.53 -7.79
C GLY A 298 4.72 -12.85 -6.58
N ALA A 299 4.74 -11.52 -6.62
CA ALA A 299 5.14 -10.65 -5.53
C ALA A 299 3.93 -10.07 -4.82
N LYS A 300 4.01 -9.94 -3.50
CA LYS A 300 3.02 -9.25 -2.66
C LYS A 300 3.71 -8.19 -1.79
N PRO A 301 2.98 -7.21 -1.25
CA PRO A 301 3.55 -6.27 -0.29
C PRO A 301 4.23 -7.01 0.85
N ALA A 302 5.37 -6.50 1.31
CA ALA A 302 6.07 -7.06 2.47
C ALA A 302 5.16 -7.04 3.71
N ALA A 303 5.25 -8.04 4.57
CA ALA A 303 4.46 -8.15 5.80
C ALA A 303 4.60 -6.89 6.68
N THR A 304 5.76 -6.25 6.65
CA THR A 304 6.07 -5.01 7.39
C THR A 304 5.48 -3.74 6.77
N THR A 305 4.89 -3.80 5.56
CA THR A 305 4.39 -2.62 4.85
C THR A 305 3.36 -1.84 5.66
N GLU A 306 2.46 -2.53 6.35
CA GLU A 306 1.40 -1.85 7.11
C GLU A 306 1.94 -1.14 8.35
N SER A 307 2.84 -1.75 9.12
CA SER A 307 3.46 -1.11 10.29
C SER A 307 4.29 0.12 9.89
N ILE A 308 5.11 0.00 8.84
CA ILE A 308 5.90 1.13 8.32
C ILE A 308 4.97 2.24 7.80
N ARG A 309 3.91 1.89 7.05
CA ARG A 309 2.93 2.86 6.56
C ARG A 309 2.34 3.70 7.70
N GLN A 310 1.99 3.07 8.81
CA GLN A 310 1.44 3.76 9.98
C GLN A 310 2.49 4.65 10.66
N MET A 311 3.71 4.13 10.88
CA MET A 311 4.79 4.87 11.55
C MET A 311 5.18 6.14 10.82
N VAL A 312 5.25 6.11 9.49
CA VAL A 312 5.69 7.27 8.69
C VAL A 312 4.57 7.94 7.91
N SER A 313 3.31 7.63 8.23
CA SER A 313 2.09 8.25 7.68
C SER A 313 2.06 8.23 6.15
N LEU A 314 2.10 7.04 5.56
CA LEU A 314 2.04 6.83 4.11
C LEU A 314 0.67 6.32 3.65
N SER A 315 0.41 6.46 2.35
CA SER A 315 -0.74 5.86 1.66
C SER A 315 -0.36 4.51 1.05
N ARG A 316 -1.37 3.64 0.83
CA ARG A 316 -1.25 2.42 0.05
C ARG A 316 -1.93 2.56 -1.30
N SER A 317 -1.41 1.86 -2.30
CA SER A 317 -2.10 1.60 -3.56
C SER A 317 -3.21 0.54 -3.38
N PRO A 318 -4.13 0.39 -4.35
CA PRO A 318 -5.10 -0.71 -4.35
C PRO A 318 -4.46 -2.10 -4.30
N SER A 319 -3.23 -2.22 -4.80
CA SER A 319 -2.43 -3.45 -4.77
C SER A 319 -1.78 -3.72 -3.40
N GLY A 320 -1.97 -2.83 -2.42
CA GLY A 320 -1.43 -2.96 -1.06
C GLY A 320 -0.01 -2.44 -0.86
N PHE A 321 0.73 -2.12 -1.92
CA PHE A 321 2.06 -1.51 -1.84
C PHE A 321 2.01 -0.05 -1.39
N LEU A 322 3.13 0.51 -0.95
CA LEU A 322 3.24 1.92 -0.62
C LEU A 322 3.01 2.78 -1.87
N ARG A 323 2.45 3.96 -1.66
CA ARG A 323 2.06 4.82 -2.76
C ARG A 323 2.91 6.08 -2.84
N GLU A 324 3.33 6.42 -4.03
CA GLU A 324 3.98 7.66 -4.39
C GLU A 324 2.99 8.86 -4.38
N ALA A 325 3.52 10.07 -4.22
CA ALA A 325 2.70 11.28 -4.23
C ALA A 325 2.06 11.56 -5.60
N HIS A 326 2.71 11.16 -6.69
CA HIS A 326 2.17 11.27 -8.05
C HIS A 326 3.01 10.41 -9.03
N PRO A 327 2.39 9.47 -9.78
CA PRO A 327 3.12 8.47 -10.58
C PRO A 327 4.01 9.07 -11.69
N LYS A 328 3.66 10.24 -12.23
CA LYS A 328 4.42 10.89 -13.30
C LYS A 328 5.32 12.03 -12.82
N LEU A 329 4.85 12.83 -11.87
CA LEU A 329 5.53 14.08 -11.49
C LEU A 329 6.38 13.93 -10.23
N ARG A 330 6.04 12.97 -9.36
CA ARG A 330 6.68 12.75 -8.06
C ARG A 330 6.73 11.26 -7.72
N PRO A 331 7.43 10.45 -8.53
CA PRO A 331 7.35 8.98 -8.48
C PRO A 331 8.11 8.35 -7.30
N VAL A 332 8.89 9.11 -6.57
CA VAL A 332 9.62 8.66 -5.37
C VAL A 332 9.29 9.44 -4.11
N ASP A 333 8.61 10.60 -4.27
CA ASP A 333 8.10 11.36 -3.14
C ASP A 333 6.85 10.68 -2.58
N THR A 334 6.59 10.88 -1.31
CA THR A 334 5.35 10.47 -0.66
C THR A 334 4.48 11.67 -0.30
N PRO A 335 3.22 11.47 0.10
CA PRO A 335 2.41 12.55 0.67
C PRO A 335 3.04 13.19 1.92
N THR A 336 3.84 12.44 2.66
CA THR A 336 4.56 12.94 3.85
C THR A 336 5.90 13.55 3.44
N LYS A 337 6.05 14.86 3.66
CA LYS A 337 7.27 15.58 3.28
C LYS A 337 8.51 15.01 3.97
N GLY A 338 9.59 14.82 3.22
CA GLY A 338 10.85 14.29 3.73
C GLY A 338 10.89 12.76 3.83
N VAL A 339 9.79 12.08 3.49
CA VAL A 339 9.74 10.62 3.37
C VAL A 339 9.63 10.25 1.89
N TYR A 340 10.49 9.36 1.44
CA TYR A 340 10.59 8.87 0.07
C TYR A 340 10.42 7.35 0.03
N ILE A 341 10.08 6.82 -1.14
CA ILE A 341 9.96 5.38 -1.37
C ILE A 341 10.86 4.94 -2.51
N ALA A 342 11.39 3.72 -2.44
CA ALA A 342 12.22 3.15 -3.47
C ALA A 342 12.07 1.62 -3.55
N GLY A 343 12.29 1.10 -4.75
CA GLY A 343 12.29 -0.33 -5.01
C GLY A 343 10.91 -0.98 -4.89
N ALA A 344 10.92 -2.27 -4.60
CA ALA A 344 9.70 -3.07 -4.59
C ALA A 344 8.72 -2.74 -3.44
N ALA A 345 9.08 -1.86 -2.52
CA ALA A 345 8.14 -1.32 -1.54
C ALA A 345 7.00 -0.51 -2.17
N GLU A 346 7.22 0.09 -3.36
CA GLU A 346 6.22 0.88 -4.09
C GLU A 346 5.39 0.02 -5.06
N SER A 347 6.03 -0.91 -5.76
CA SER A 347 5.37 -1.89 -6.64
C SER A 347 6.37 -2.99 -7.03
N PRO A 348 5.92 -4.16 -7.51
CA PRO A 348 6.82 -5.18 -8.03
C PRO A 348 7.66 -4.63 -9.18
N LYS A 349 8.98 -4.77 -9.09
CA LYS A 349 9.96 -4.29 -10.09
C LYS A 349 11.26 -5.07 -10.06
N ASP A 350 12.00 -5.02 -11.15
CA ASP A 350 13.30 -5.66 -11.26
C ASP A 350 14.42 -4.88 -10.53
N VAL A 351 15.61 -5.46 -10.48
CA VAL A 351 16.78 -4.84 -9.82
C VAL A 351 17.18 -3.52 -10.48
N ARG A 352 17.12 -3.44 -11.81
CA ARG A 352 17.49 -2.22 -12.56
C ARG A 352 16.51 -1.07 -12.27
N GLU A 353 15.22 -1.35 -12.28
CA GLU A 353 14.18 -0.39 -11.92
C GLU A 353 14.34 0.04 -10.46
N SER A 354 14.60 -0.91 -9.55
CA SER A 354 14.83 -0.64 -8.13
C SER A 354 16.04 0.29 -7.91
N VAL A 355 17.16 0.04 -8.58
CA VAL A 355 18.36 0.88 -8.49
C VAL A 355 18.10 2.28 -9.07
N THR A 356 17.40 2.38 -10.19
CA THR A 356 17.03 3.66 -10.81
C THR A 356 16.16 4.47 -9.84
N GLN A 357 15.17 3.84 -9.23
CA GLN A 357 14.28 4.50 -8.29
C GLN A 357 14.99 4.89 -6.99
N ALA A 358 15.91 4.03 -6.49
CA ALA A 358 16.73 4.34 -5.32
C ALA A 358 17.63 5.57 -5.56
N SER A 359 18.23 5.68 -6.75
CA SER A 359 19.02 6.85 -7.16
C SER A 359 18.17 8.12 -7.22
N ALA A 360 16.94 8.00 -7.74
CA ALA A 360 15.99 9.12 -7.76
C ALA A 360 15.58 9.54 -6.34
N ALA A 361 15.27 8.59 -5.45
CA ALA A 361 14.91 8.87 -4.06
C ALA A 361 16.07 9.54 -3.31
N ALA A 362 17.30 9.05 -3.47
CA ALA A 362 18.49 9.65 -2.88
C ALA A 362 18.72 11.09 -3.39
N SER A 363 18.57 11.33 -4.70
CA SER A 363 18.64 12.68 -5.28
C SER A 363 17.57 13.61 -4.70
N ARG A 364 16.34 13.15 -4.56
CA ARG A 364 15.24 13.94 -3.96
C ARG A 364 15.51 14.25 -2.49
N ALA A 365 15.98 13.29 -1.71
CA ALA A 365 16.36 13.47 -0.32
C ALA A 365 17.50 14.48 -0.17
N SER A 366 18.54 14.39 -1.00
CA SER A 366 19.70 15.30 -0.95
C SER A 366 19.35 16.77 -1.24
N ILE A 367 18.32 17.04 -2.06
CA ILE A 367 17.83 18.41 -2.30
C ILE A 367 17.38 19.09 -1.00
N LEU A 368 16.72 18.36 -0.11
CA LEU A 368 16.34 18.90 1.20
C LEU A 368 17.54 19.01 2.15
N LEU A 369 18.38 17.99 2.18
CA LEU A 369 19.53 17.92 3.09
C LEU A 369 20.66 18.91 2.76
N SER A 370 20.77 19.32 1.49
CA SER A 370 21.77 20.32 1.06
C SER A 370 21.45 21.76 1.44
N LYS A 371 20.25 22.03 1.94
CA LYS A 371 19.80 23.38 2.27
C LYS A 371 19.72 23.60 3.78
N PRO A 372 20.27 24.70 4.31
CA PRO A 372 20.17 25.00 5.74
C PRO A 372 18.73 25.34 6.17
N ARG A 373 17.87 25.72 5.22
CA ARG A 373 16.45 26.03 5.43
C ARG A 373 15.67 25.67 4.18
N PHE A 374 14.43 25.24 4.35
CA PHE A 374 13.47 25.06 3.26
C PHE A 374 12.13 25.70 3.62
N HIS A 375 11.38 26.10 2.58
CA HIS A 375 10.07 26.69 2.75
C HIS A 375 9.00 25.60 2.82
N VAL A 376 8.16 25.70 3.84
CA VAL A 376 6.94 24.87 3.95
C VAL A 376 5.75 25.59 3.34
N GLU A 377 4.70 24.83 3.01
CA GLU A 377 3.43 25.41 2.55
C GLU A 377 2.85 26.37 3.58
N ALA A 378 2.38 27.53 3.13
CA ALA A 378 1.80 28.53 4.01
C ALA A 378 0.39 28.15 4.52
N ILE A 379 -0.29 27.24 3.82
CA ILE A 379 -1.63 26.75 4.18
C ILE A 379 -1.48 25.75 5.31
N THR A 380 -1.59 26.21 6.55
CA THR A 380 -1.46 25.39 7.76
C THR A 380 -2.61 25.66 8.72
N ALA A 381 -2.88 24.70 9.60
CA ALA A 381 -3.83 24.86 10.69
C ALA A 381 -3.28 25.84 11.75
N VAL A 382 -4.17 26.59 12.37
CA VAL A 382 -3.88 27.46 13.52
C VAL A 382 -4.92 27.17 14.59
N VAL A 383 -4.48 27.04 15.85
CA VAL A 383 -5.37 26.84 16.99
C VAL A 383 -5.61 28.15 17.70
N ASN A 384 -6.87 28.52 17.91
CA ASN A 384 -7.27 29.58 18.81
C ASN A 384 -7.33 29.01 20.23
N GLU A 385 -6.42 29.46 21.09
CA GLU A 385 -6.25 28.92 22.44
C GLU A 385 -7.45 29.20 23.35
N GLU A 386 -8.14 30.35 23.16
CA GLU A 386 -9.31 30.75 23.95
C GLU A 386 -10.52 29.85 23.68
N LEU A 387 -10.69 29.44 22.42
CA LEU A 387 -11.77 28.56 21.99
C LEU A 387 -11.49 27.08 22.24
N CYS A 388 -10.23 26.73 22.39
CA CYS A 388 -9.82 25.33 22.53
C CYS A 388 -10.30 24.71 23.86
N LYS A 389 -11.08 23.63 23.77
CA LYS A 389 -11.57 22.87 24.92
C LYS A 389 -10.68 21.66 25.29
N MET A 390 -9.49 21.59 24.76
CA MET A 390 -8.47 20.58 25.14
C MET A 390 -8.96 19.12 25.03
N CYS A 391 -9.79 18.83 24.02
CA CYS A 391 -10.43 17.51 23.88
C CYS A 391 -9.59 16.48 23.10
N GLY A 392 -8.52 16.88 22.40
CA GLY A 392 -7.62 15.99 21.66
C GLY A 392 -8.09 15.56 20.28
N GLN A 393 -9.36 15.70 19.94
CA GLN A 393 -9.94 15.17 18.67
C GLN A 393 -9.19 15.62 17.40
N CYS A 394 -8.62 16.80 17.39
CA CYS A 394 -7.84 17.31 16.25
C CYS A 394 -6.51 16.57 16.06
N ALA A 395 -5.92 16.07 17.13
CA ALA A 395 -4.71 15.24 17.06
C ALA A 395 -5.05 13.83 16.54
N ASP A 396 -6.14 13.24 17.04
CA ASP A 396 -6.60 11.90 16.64
C ASP A 396 -6.92 11.78 15.14
N VAL A 397 -7.41 12.87 14.53
CA VAL A 397 -7.79 12.89 13.11
C VAL A 397 -6.67 13.37 12.18
N CYS A 398 -5.51 13.72 12.71
CA CYS A 398 -4.39 14.22 11.91
C CYS A 398 -3.50 13.07 11.43
N PRO A 399 -3.57 12.65 10.16
CA PRO A 399 -2.77 11.52 9.68
C PRO A 399 -1.26 11.83 9.60
N TYR A 400 -0.89 13.11 9.77
CA TYR A 400 0.50 13.56 9.71
C TYR A 400 1.15 13.80 11.09
N GLY A 401 0.43 13.54 12.18
CA GLY A 401 0.94 13.84 13.52
C GLY A 401 1.29 15.32 13.72
N ALA A 402 0.75 16.22 12.87
CA ALA A 402 1.07 17.65 12.89
C ALA A 402 0.44 18.40 14.07
N LEU A 403 -0.54 17.80 14.74
CA LEU A 403 -1.13 18.32 15.96
C LEU A 403 -0.74 17.44 17.14
N THR A 404 -0.13 18.06 18.12
CA THR A 404 0.19 17.41 19.40
C THR A 404 -0.79 17.88 20.47
N TRP A 405 -1.19 16.97 21.33
CA TRP A 405 -2.10 17.23 22.42
C TRP A 405 -1.72 16.41 23.66
N GLN A 406 -1.85 17.02 24.83
CA GLN A 406 -1.76 16.36 26.12
C GLN A 406 -2.99 16.74 26.96
N LYS A 407 -3.36 15.86 27.88
CA LYS A 407 -4.53 16.08 28.74
C LYS A 407 -4.43 17.42 29.47
N LYS A 408 -5.49 18.21 29.40
CA LYS A 408 -5.56 19.57 29.98
C LYS A 408 -4.62 20.61 29.34
N GLN A 409 -4.11 20.37 28.13
CA GLN A 409 -3.31 21.32 27.40
C GLN A 409 -3.96 21.66 26.04
N VAL A 410 -3.76 22.89 25.61
CA VAL A 410 -4.19 23.36 24.29
C VAL A 410 -3.42 22.58 23.23
N ALA A 411 -4.12 22.14 22.17
CA ALA A 411 -3.49 21.49 21.05
C ALA A 411 -2.52 22.44 20.33
N ARG A 412 -1.35 21.92 19.92
CA ARG A 412 -0.31 22.69 19.23
C ARG A 412 -0.10 22.15 17.83
N VAL A 413 0.11 23.04 16.88
CA VAL A 413 0.37 22.70 15.47
C VAL A 413 1.85 22.84 15.16
N THR A 414 2.46 21.79 14.66
CA THR A 414 3.79 21.83 14.04
C THR A 414 3.61 22.17 12.57
N SER A 415 3.81 23.44 12.19
CA SER A 415 3.56 23.90 10.82
C SER A 415 4.37 23.16 9.76
N ALA A 416 5.58 22.70 10.08
CA ALA A 416 6.43 21.93 9.17
C ALA A 416 5.86 20.52 8.84
N ALA A 417 5.12 19.93 9.77
CA ALA A 417 4.43 18.64 9.58
C ALA A 417 3.04 18.82 8.94
N CYS A 418 2.44 20.00 9.07
CA CYS A 418 1.08 20.25 8.59
C CYS A 418 1.03 20.24 7.06
N ALA A 419 0.26 19.31 6.48
CA ALA A 419 0.04 19.22 5.04
C ALA A 419 -1.08 20.14 4.51
N GLY A 420 -1.82 20.84 5.39
CA GLY A 420 -2.84 21.79 4.99
C GLY A 420 -4.19 21.21 4.57
N CYS A 421 -4.49 19.96 4.88
CA CYS A 421 -5.74 19.30 4.46
C CYS A 421 -7.01 19.90 5.07
N GLY A 422 -6.93 20.43 6.29
CA GLY A 422 -8.04 21.08 7.01
C GLY A 422 -9.04 20.15 7.68
N THR A 423 -8.79 18.84 7.73
CA THR A 423 -9.66 17.87 8.41
C THR A 423 -9.85 18.21 9.89
N CYS A 424 -8.78 18.61 10.58
CA CYS A 424 -8.84 19.00 11.99
C CYS A 424 -9.74 20.22 12.23
N ALA A 425 -9.77 21.20 11.30
CA ALA A 425 -10.67 22.36 11.40
C ALA A 425 -12.13 21.93 11.26
N ALA A 426 -12.43 21.03 10.32
CA ALA A 426 -13.79 20.52 10.11
C ALA A 426 -14.29 19.58 11.22
N GLU A 427 -13.38 18.93 11.96
CA GLU A 427 -13.72 18.06 13.10
C GLU A 427 -13.79 18.83 14.43
N CYS A 428 -13.31 20.08 14.46
CA CYS A 428 -13.33 20.87 15.69
C CYS A 428 -14.73 21.40 16.00
N LYS A 429 -15.44 20.79 16.93
CA LYS A 429 -16.80 21.16 17.36
C LYS A 429 -16.89 22.56 18.01
N PHE A 430 -15.75 23.14 18.34
CA PHE A 430 -15.68 24.42 19.06
C PHE A 430 -15.20 25.57 18.16
N GLY A 431 -14.96 25.30 16.86
CA GLY A 431 -14.42 26.30 15.95
C GLY A 431 -13.03 26.84 16.33
N ALA A 432 -12.30 26.08 17.16
CA ALA A 432 -11.01 26.50 17.69
C ALA A 432 -9.84 26.31 16.70
N ILE A 433 -10.08 25.73 15.52
CA ILE A 433 -9.03 25.51 14.52
C ILE A 433 -9.43 26.13 13.20
N GLU A 434 -8.55 26.96 12.69
CA GLU A 434 -8.72 27.65 11.41
C GLU A 434 -7.59 27.29 10.45
N MET A 435 -7.87 27.35 9.16
CA MET A 435 -6.86 27.14 8.11
C MET A 435 -6.39 28.49 7.56
N ARG A 436 -5.10 28.77 7.60
CA ARG A 436 -4.52 29.95 6.94
C ARG A 436 -4.89 29.93 5.46
N HIS A 437 -5.30 31.08 4.92
CA HIS A 437 -5.75 31.30 3.54
C HIS A 437 -7.03 30.57 3.12
N PHE A 438 -7.61 29.73 3.98
CA PHE A 438 -8.87 29.02 3.77
C PHE A 438 -9.73 29.07 5.05
N SER A 439 -9.91 30.28 5.58
CA SER A 439 -10.67 30.49 6.82
C SER A 439 -12.15 30.13 6.66
N ASP A 440 -12.80 29.79 7.76
CA ASP A 440 -14.25 29.54 7.78
C ASP A 440 -15.01 30.75 7.27
N GLN A 441 -14.62 31.95 7.71
CA GLN A 441 -15.24 33.20 7.28
C GLN A 441 -15.17 33.40 5.75
N ALA A 442 -14.00 33.10 5.15
CA ALA A 442 -13.83 33.21 3.70
C ALA A 442 -14.73 32.22 2.94
N ILE A 443 -14.94 31.03 3.49
CA ILE A 443 -15.84 30.02 2.89
C ILE A 443 -17.31 30.44 3.04
N TYR A 444 -17.72 30.94 4.21
CA TYR A 444 -19.07 31.49 4.39
C TYR A 444 -19.36 32.65 3.45
N ALA A 445 -18.44 33.60 3.31
CA ALA A 445 -18.58 34.72 2.38
C ALA A 445 -18.75 34.26 0.91
N GLN A 446 -18.05 33.21 0.49
CA GLN A 446 -18.22 32.61 -0.84
C GLN A 446 -19.60 31.96 -0.99
N ILE A 447 -20.09 31.23 0.02
CA ILE A 447 -21.43 30.64 0.00
C ILE A 447 -22.49 31.73 -0.11
N ASP A 448 -22.39 32.80 0.69
CA ASP A 448 -23.33 33.91 0.69
C ASP A 448 -23.34 34.63 -0.67
N ALA A 449 -22.19 34.94 -1.24
CA ALA A 449 -22.07 35.55 -2.55
C ALA A 449 -22.62 34.67 -3.70
N ILE A 450 -22.43 33.34 -3.63
CA ILE A 450 -23.01 32.41 -4.61
C ILE A 450 -24.53 32.44 -4.60
N LEU A 451 -25.12 32.54 -3.41
CA LEU A 451 -26.58 32.44 -3.22
C LEU A 451 -27.27 33.80 -3.20
N GLU A 452 -26.53 34.90 -3.36
CA GLU A 452 -27.09 36.25 -3.45
C GLU A 452 -27.90 36.40 -4.74
N GLY A 453 -29.11 36.99 -4.62
CA GLY A 453 -29.99 37.34 -5.75
C GLY A 453 -30.79 36.14 -6.31
N ASP A 454 -30.14 35.09 -6.76
CA ASP A 454 -30.81 33.92 -7.35
C ASP A 454 -30.32 32.58 -6.73
N PRO A 455 -30.71 32.24 -5.52
CA PRO A 455 -30.29 30.99 -4.88
C PRO A 455 -30.81 29.75 -5.61
N LEU A 456 -32.00 29.79 -6.20
CA LEU A 456 -32.62 28.64 -6.91
C LEU A 456 -31.87 28.26 -8.17
N GLY A 457 -31.21 29.24 -8.84
CA GLY A 457 -30.43 29.03 -10.03
C GLY A 457 -29.02 28.51 -9.76
N ARG A 458 -28.60 28.28 -8.50
CA ARG A 458 -27.21 27.97 -8.15
C ARG A 458 -27.05 26.63 -7.45
N ILE A 459 -25.92 25.97 -7.69
CA ILE A 459 -25.49 24.78 -6.99
C ILE A 459 -24.19 25.13 -6.27
N VAL A 460 -24.17 25.01 -4.94
CA VAL A 460 -22.94 25.17 -4.16
C VAL A 460 -22.11 23.91 -4.25
N THR A 461 -20.90 24.02 -4.80
CA THR A 461 -20.04 22.87 -5.07
C THR A 461 -18.72 23.02 -4.34
N PHE A 462 -18.45 22.16 -3.35
CA PHE A 462 -17.14 22.05 -2.73
C PHE A 462 -16.28 21.06 -3.49
N ALA A 463 -15.18 21.49 -4.08
CA ALA A 463 -14.28 20.65 -4.86
C ALA A 463 -12.88 20.62 -4.26
N CYS A 464 -12.36 19.39 -4.04
CA CYS A 464 -10.99 19.16 -3.62
C CYS A 464 -10.00 19.69 -4.68
N ASN A 465 -9.02 20.48 -4.26
CA ASN A 465 -8.02 21.09 -5.12
C ASN A 465 -7.28 20.09 -6.02
N TRP A 466 -6.93 18.94 -5.48
CA TRP A 466 -6.02 17.97 -6.13
C TRP A 466 -6.69 17.07 -7.16
N CYS A 467 -7.94 16.72 -6.93
CA CYS A 467 -8.68 15.79 -7.77
C CYS A 467 -9.87 16.48 -8.47
N SER A 468 -10.96 16.77 -7.74
CA SER A 468 -12.20 17.23 -8.35
C SER A 468 -12.08 18.59 -9.05
N TYR A 469 -11.34 19.53 -8.46
CA TYR A 469 -11.07 20.84 -9.09
C TYR A 469 -10.23 20.69 -10.35
N ALA A 470 -9.18 19.85 -10.29
CA ALA A 470 -8.37 19.52 -11.45
C ALA A 470 -9.15 18.72 -12.50
N GLY A 471 -10.09 17.85 -12.09
CA GLY A 471 -11.03 17.17 -12.99
C GLY A 471 -11.99 18.13 -13.71
N ALA A 472 -12.44 19.18 -13.00
CA ALA A 472 -13.21 20.27 -13.60
C ALA A 472 -12.38 21.03 -14.65
N ASP A 473 -11.11 21.33 -14.34
CA ASP A 473 -10.17 21.96 -15.26
C ASP A 473 -9.92 21.08 -16.51
N THR A 474 -9.71 19.79 -16.31
CA THR A 474 -9.57 18.80 -17.39
C THR A 474 -10.82 18.76 -18.28
N ALA A 475 -12.02 18.85 -17.71
CA ALA A 475 -13.26 18.95 -18.49
C ALA A 475 -13.29 20.22 -19.34
N GLY A 476 -12.85 21.37 -18.77
CA GLY A 476 -12.74 22.65 -19.47
C GLY A 476 -11.73 22.60 -20.62
N VAL A 477 -10.52 22.10 -20.37
CA VAL A 477 -9.48 21.91 -21.40
C VAL A 477 -9.98 20.96 -22.50
N GLY A 478 -10.72 19.89 -22.13
CA GLY A 478 -11.36 18.95 -23.06
C GLY A 478 -12.59 19.52 -23.78
N ARG A 479 -12.98 20.80 -23.53
CA ARG A 479 -14.17 21.46 -24.10
C ARG A 479 -15.47 20.69 -23.86
N MET A 480 -15.57 20.01 -22.71
CA MET A 480 -16.77 19.28 -22.33
C MET A 480 -17.83 20.23 -21.80
N SER A 481 -18.98 20.29 -22.47
CA SER A 481 -20.08 21.19 -22.08
C SER A 481 -20.91 20.58 -20.96
N TYR A 482 -21.21 21.36 -19.91
CA TYR A 482 -22.13 21.02 -18.84
C TYR A 482 -22.85 22.30 -18.34
N PRO A 483 -23.98 22.17 -17.60
CA PRO A 483 -24.75 23.32 -17.14
C PRO A 483 -23.91 24.29 -16.28
N PRO A 484 -24.04 25.61 -16.45
CA PRO A 484 -23.20 26.61 -15.79
C PRO A 484 -23.67 26.96 -14.37
N ASN A 485 -24.62 26.24 -13.81
CA ASN A 485 -25.28 26.56 -12.53
C ASN A 485 -24.42 26.24 -11.30
N ALA A 486 -23.46 25.30 -11.43
CA ALA A 486 -22.52 24.98 -10.36
C ALA A 486 -21.52 26.11 -10.13
N ARG A 487 -21.35 26.48 -8.87
CA ARG A 487 -20.35 27.44 -8.42
C ARG A 487 -19.39 26.74 -7.47
N ILE A 488 -18.11 26.71 -7.86
CA ILE A 488 -17.09 25.92 -7.19
C ILE A 488 -16.42 26.73 -6.09
N ILE A 489 -16.51 26.23 -4.86
CA ILE A 489 -15.68 26.64 -3.73
C ILE A 489 -14.54 25.64 -3.65
N ARG A 490 -13.33 26.10 -3.99
CA ARG A 490 -12.14 25.27 -3.90
C ARG A 490 -11.72 25.07 -2.45
N THR A 491 -11.59 23.81 -2.03
CA THR A 491 -11.01 23.43 -0.75
C THR A 491 -9.73 22.62 -0.98
N MET A 492 -8.76 22.70 -0.07
CA MET A 492 -7.53 21.92 -0.26
C MET A 492 -7.78 20.42 -0.23
N CYS A 493 -8.75 19.97 0.57
CA CYS A 493 -9.25 18.60 0.64
C CYS A 493 -10.75 18.60 0.86
N SER A 494 -11.46 17.56 0.44
CA SER A 494 -12.86 17.32 0.86
C SER A 494 -12.97 17.20 2.38
N GLY A 495 -11.91 16.72 3.03
CA GLY A 495 -11.79 16.70 4.49
C GLY A 495 -11.92 18.05 5.18
N ARG A 496 -11.77 19.17 4.45
CA ARG A 496 -11.99 20.54 4.96
C ARG A 496 -13.47 20.92 5.02
N VAL A 497 -14.35 20.21 4.30
CA VAL A 497 -15.77 20.57 4.25
C VAL A 497 -16.41 20.31 5.61
N ASN A 498 -16.63 21.39 6.35
CA ASN A 498 -17.31 21.37 7.64
C ASN A 498 -18.82 21.16 7.43
N PRO A 499 -19.50 20.32 8.23
CA PRO A 499 -20.96 20.21 8.23
C PRO A 499 -21.70 21.56 8.29
N GLU A 500 -21.15 22.51 9.04
CA GLU A 500 -21.70 23.86 9.15
C GLU A 500 -21.77 24.61 7.79
N PHE A 501 -20.83 24.40 6.88
CA PHE A 501 -20.84 25.01 5.55
C PHE A 501 -22.01 24.51 4.71
N VAL A 502 -22.23 23.19 4.73
CA VAL A 502 -23.35 22.55 4.03
C VAL A 502 -24.69 23.03 4.60
N TRP A 503 -24.78 23.06 5.92
CA TRP A 503 -25.96 23.52 6.63
C TRP A 503 -26.27 24.99 6.37
N HIS A 504 -25.24 25.84 6.36
CA HIS A 504 -25.33 27.26 6.02
C HIS A 504 -25.80 27.47 4.57
N ALA A 505 -25.28 26.71 3.62
CA ALA A 505 -25.71 26.78 2.22
C ALA A 505 -27.22 26.47 2.09
N PHE A 506 -27.72 25.44 2.75
CA PHE A 506 -29.15 25.13 2.76
C PHE A 506 -30.00 26.22 3.49
N LYS A 507 -29.52 26.76 4.61
CA LYS A 507 -30.15 27.89 5.30
C LYS A 507 -30.27 29.14 4.42
N LYS A 508 -29.25 29.37 3.57
CA LYS A 508 -29.24 30.50 2.61
C LYS A 508 -30.06 30.24 1.35
N GLY A 509 -30.61 29.03 1.18
CA GLY A 509 -31.52 28.69 0.10
C GLY A 509 -30.92 27.90 -1.04
N ALA A 510 -29.77 27.26 -0.86
CA ALA A 510 -29.23 26.37 -1.88
C ALA A 510 -30.23 25.22 -2.17
N PRO A 511 -30.63 24.98 -3.42
CA PRO A 511 -31.44 23.83 -3.79
C PRO A 511 -30.64 22.54 -3.68
N VAL A 512 -29.37 22.54 -4.05
CA VAL A 512 -28.47 21.40 -4.02
C VAL A 512 -27.09 21.83 -3.55
N VAL A 513 -26.45 20.97 -2.76
CA VAL A 513 -25.04 21.09 -2.37
C VAL A 513 -24.31 19.85 -2.85
N LEU A 514 -23.18 20.04 -3.51
CA LEU A 514 -22.29 18.97 -3.96
C LEU A 514 -20.96 19.03 -3.21
N VAL A 515 -20.54 17.91 -2.65
CA VAL A 515 -19.18 17.71 -2.11
C VAL A 515 -18.47 16.72 -3.00
N SER A 516 -17.31 17.13 -3.54
CA SER A 516 -16.53 16.29 -4.43
C SER A 516 -15.04 16.26 -4.03
N GLY A 517 -14.46 15.07 -4.10
CA GLY A 517 -13.08 14.82 -3.68
C GLY A 517 -12.42 13.68 -4.44
N CYS A 518 -11.29 13.25 -3.94
CA CYS A 518 -10.53 12.13 -4.49
C CYS A 518 -11.27 10.80 -4.26
N HIS A 519 -11.12 9.86 -5.17
CA HIS A 519 -11.49 8.46 -4.92
C HIS A 519 -10.84 7.96 -3.63
N TYR A 520 -11.43 6.93 -3.03
CA TYR A 520 -11.05 6.50 -1.70
C TYR A 520 -9.56 6.20 -1.55
N VAL A 521 -9.02 5.37 -2.42
CA VAL A 521 -7.60 4.98 -2.39
C VAL A 521 -6.67 6.06 -2.94
N ASP A 522 -7.22 7.11 -3.58
CA ASP A 522 -6.46 8.16 -4.26
C ASP A 522 -6.36 9.47 -3.47
N CYS A 523 -6.76 9.47 -2.20
CA CYS A 523 -6.74 10.67 -1.40
C CYS A 523 -5.33 11.24 -1.29
N HIS A 524 -5.13 12.47 -1.78
CA HIS A 524 -3.85 13.18 -1.70
C HIS A 524 -3.37 13.39 -0.25
N TYR A 525 -4.30 13.42 0.69
CA TYR A 525 -4.07 13.59 2.12
C TYR A 525 -4.34 12.29 2.90
N ILE A 526 -3.83 11.19 2.39
CA ILE A 526 -3.87 9.84 2.99
C ILE A 526 -5.30 9.30 3.02
N ASP A 527 -6.13 9.69 4.00
CA ASP A 527 -7.47 9.17 4.24
C ASP A 527 -8.49 10.24 4.66
N ALA A 528 -8.20 11.52 4.40
CA ALA A 528 -9.08 12.62 4.78
C ALA A 528 -10.51 12.53 4.21
N ASN A 529 -10.69 11.85 3.07
CA ASN A 529 -12.00 11.54 2.49
C ASN A 529 -12.84 10.60 3.39
N ARG A 530 -12.23 9.76 4.22
CA ARG A 530 -12.93 8.97 5.24
C ARG A 530 -13.69 9.85 6.24
N SER A 531 -13.06 10.92 6.71
CA SER A 531 -13.70 11.91 7.58
C SER A 531 -14.83 12.65 6.86
N THR A 532 -14.67 12.93 5.55
CA THR A 532 -15.74 13.53 4.74
C THR A 532 -17.00 12.65 4.73
N VAL A 533 -16.87 11.36 4.43
CA VAL A 533 -18.02 10.43 4.38
C VAL A 533 -18.74 10.37 5.71
N ARG A 534 -18.01 10.22 6.82
CA ARG A 534 -18.59 10.16 8.17
C ARG A 534 -19.44 11.41 8.51
N ARG A 535 -18.99 12.59 8.09
CA ARG A 535 -19.71 13.84 8.29
C ARG A 535 -20.94 13.95 7.39
N LEU A 536 -20.84 13.53 6.14
CA LEU A 536 -21.97 13.51 5.23
C LEU A 536 -23.04 12.48 5.66
N ASP A 537 -22.66 11.32 6.17
CA ASP A 537 -23.62 10.37 6.77
C ASP A 537 -24.46 11.05 7.86
N GLY A 538 -23.82 11.80 8.77
CA GLY A 538 -24.51 12.56 9.79
C GLY A 538 -25.43 13.66 9.23
N LEU A 539 -24.98 14.34 8.16
CA LEU A 539 -25.76 15.36 7.48
C LEU A 539 -26.99 14.77 6.78
N TRP A 540 -26.88 13.66 6.08
CA TRP A 540 -28.02 12.97 5.46
C TRP A 540 -29.05 12.53 6.50
N ASP A 541 -28.61 11.96 7.63
CA ASP A 541 -29.52 11.61 8.74
C ASP A 541 -30.16 12.84 9.35
N GLY A 542 -29.44 13.96 9.44
CA GLY A 542 -29.96 15.23 9.96
C GLY A 542 -30.99 15.87 9.03
N LEU A 543 -30.77 15.86 7.72
CA LEU A 543 -31.71 16.35 6.73
C LEU A 543 -33.03 15.55 6.77
N GLU A 544 -32.94 14.22 6.81
CA GLU A 544 -34.11 13.36 6.88
C GLU A 544 -34.91 13.59 8.16
N LYS A 545 -34.25 13.71 9.33
CA LYS A 545 -34.91 14.04 10.61
C LYS A 545 -35.59 15.40 10.60
N ALA A 546 -35.08 16.33 9.81
CA ALA A 546 -35.69 17.63 9.59
C ALA A 546 -36.84 17.61 8.55
N GLY A 547 -37.20 16.42 8.03
CA GLY A 547 -38.23 16.25 7.00
C GLY A 547 -37.81 16.71 5.60
N LEU A 548 -36.49 16.79 5.36
CA LEU A 548 -35.91 17.27 4.10
C LEU A 548 -35.36 16.10 3.27
N ARG A 549 -35.33 16.28 1.95
CA ARG A 549 -34.77 15.28 1.04
C ARG A 549 -33.25 15.21 1.14
N PRO A 550 -32.67 14.10 1.66
CA PRO A 550 -31.22 13.96 1.76
C PRO A 550 -30.50 13.91 0.38
N GLU A 551 -31.25 13.57 -0.70
CA GLU A 551 -30.75 13.53 -2.08
C GLU A 551 -30.31 14.90 -2.60
N ARG A 552 -30.62 15.99 -1.92
CA ARG A 552 -30.16 17.36 -2.25
C ARG A 552 -28.70 17.60 -1.85
N LEU A 553 -28.14 16.73 -0.99
CA LEU A 553 -26.73 16.71 -0.64
C LEU A 553 -26.04 15.57 -1.42
N LEU A 554 -25.21 15.92 -2.38
CA LEU A 554 -24.50 14.97 -3.23
C LEU A 554 -23.06 14.77 -2.74
N LEU A 555 -22.58 13.53 -2.80
CA LEU A 555 -21.18 13.16 -2.64
C LEU A 555 -20.74 12.42 -3.89
N GLU A 556 -19.73 12.93 -4.58
CA GLU A 556 -19.21 12.29 -5.79
C GLU A 556 -17.67 12.38 -5.83
N TRP A 557 -17.02 11.24 -6.00
CA TRP A 557 -15.58 11.21 -6.17
C TRP A 557 -15.21 11.39 -7.66
N CYS A 558 -14.17 12.19 -7.90
CA CYS A 558 -13.69 12.49 -9.24
C CYS A 558 -12.18 12.74 -9.20
N SER A 559 -11.41 12.00 -10.00
CA SER A 559 -9.96 12.23 -10.11
C SER A 559 -9.63 13.36 -11.09
N ALA A 560 -8.38 13.82 -11.06
CA ALA A 560 -7.89 14.89 -11.95
C ALA A 560 -8.00 14.53 -13.44
N ALA A 561 -7.91 13.25 -13.79
CA ALA A 561 -7.99 12.77 -15.19
C ALA A 561 -9.43 12.49 -15.67
N GLU A 562 -10.44 12.60 -14.80
CA GLU A 562 -11.82 12.19 -15.10
C GLU A 562 -12.72 13.36 -15.50
N GLY A 563 -12.31 14.17 -16.49
CA GLY A 563 -13.13 15.27 -17.01
C GLY A 563 -14.54 14.85 -17.47
N GLY A 564 -14.69 13.69 -18.11
CA GLY A 564 -15.99 13.14 -18.50
C GLY A 564 -16.87 12.75 -17.32
N ARG A 565 -16.26 12.25 -16.22
CA ARG A 565 -17.00 11.99 -14.98
C ARG A 565 -17.45 13.28 -14.34
N TRP A 566 -16.60 14.31 -14.30
CA TRP A 566 -16.99 15.64 -13.82
C TRP A 566 -18.20 16.18 -14.59
N GLN A 567 -18.19 16.11 -15.92
CA GLN A 567 -19.32 16.49 -16.75
C GLN A 567 -20.61 15.75 -16.34
N THR A 568 -20.53 14.44 -16.14
CA THR A 568 -21.66 13.60 -15.72
C THR A 568 -22.20 14.04 -14.35
N ILE A 569 -21.31 14.33 -13.40
CA ILE A 569 -21.66 14.82 -12.06
C ILE A 569 -22.40 16.16 -12.16
N MET A 570 -21.93 17.09 -12.98
CA MET A 570 -22.56 18.40 -13.16
C MET A 570 -23.94 18.30 -13.80
N ILE A 571 -24.13 17.44 -14.78
CA ILE A 571 -25.44 17.19 -15.42
C ILE A 571 -26.43 16.61 -14.38
N GLU A 572 -25.98 15.69 -13.56
CA GLU A 572 -26.84 15.10 -12.52
C GLU A 572 -27.17 16.10 -11.41
N ALA A 573 -26.21 16.91 -10.97
CA ALA A 573 -26.44 17.96 -9.99
C ALA A 573 -27.48 18.99 -10.51
N GLU A 574 -27.41 19.34 -11.78
CA GLU A 574 -28.38 20.22 -12.42
C GLU A 574 -29.78 19.58 -12.50
N ARG A 575 -29.87 18.30 -12.90
CA ARG A 575 -31.13 17.57 -12.90
C ARG A 575 -31.76 17.60 -11.49
N ARG A 576 -30.97 17.39 -10.46
CA ARG A 576 -31.40 17.43 -9.07
C ARG A 576 -31.88 18.85 -8.69
N ARG A 577 -31.16 19.88 -9.08
CA ARG A 577 -31.53 21.27 -8.85
C ARG A 577 -32.91 21.57 -9.45
N GLN A 578 -33.15 21.16 -10.70
CA GLN A 578 -34.45 21.39 -11.39
C GLN A 578 -35.60 20.68 -10.73
N SER A 579 -35.38 19.61 -9.96
CA SER A 579 -36.40 18.89 -9.21
C SER A 579 -36.78 19.56 -7.88
N VAL A 580 -36.13 20.65 -7.49
CA VAL A 580 -36.36 21.35 -6.22
C VAL A 580 -37.17 22.61 -6.47
N SER A 581 -38.34 22.73 -5.85
CA SER A 581 -39.21 23.91 -5.97
C SER A 581 -38.76 25.04 -5.03
N ALA A 582 -39.21 26.27 -5.33
CA ALA A 582 -39.02 27.43 -4.45
C ALA A 582 -39.69 27.22 -3.07
N GLU A 583 -40.83 26.57 -3.03
CA GLU A 583 -41.56 26.24 -1.80
C GLU A 583 -40.74 25.27 -0.94
N GLU A 584 -40.15 24.23 -1.54
CA GLU A 584 -39.29 23.28 -0.84
C GLU A 584 -38.04 23.98 -0.25
N VAL A 585 -37.45 24.93 -0.96
CA VAL A 585 -36.34 25.73 -0.44
C VAL A 585 -36.76 26.59 0.76
N GLN A 586 -37.94 27.20 0.74
CA GLN A 586 -38.45 27.97 1.86
C GLN A 586 -38.73 27.09 3.08
N LEU A 587 -39.34 25.91 2.90
CA LEU A 587 -39.54 24.91 3.96
C LEU A 587 -38.20 24.47 4.54
N THR A 588 -37.20 24.24 3.70
CA THR A 588 -35.84 23.92 4.13
C THR A 588 -35.25 25.00 5.03
N ARG A 589 -35.32 26.26 4.61
CA ARG A 589 -34.82 27.39 5.40
C ARG A 589 -35.50 27.48 6.77
N ALA A 590 -36.83 27.31 6.81
CA ALA A 590 -37.60 27.34 8.06
C ALA A 590 -37.25 26.16 8.99
N ALA A 591 -37.17 24.94 8.46
CA ALA A 591 -36.83 23.75 9.24
C ALA A 591 -35.40 23.84 9.82
N LEU A 592 -34.42 24.29 9.03
CA LEU A 592 -33.03 24.37 9.47
C LEU A 592 -32.70 25.58 10.34
N ALA A 593 -33.56 26.60 10.38
CA ALA A 593 -33.36 27.78 11.24
C ALA A 593 -33.22 27.41 12.72
N GLN A 594 -34.03 26.44 13.18
CA GLN A 594 -34.06 25.96 14.56
C GLN A 594 -33.30 24.66 14.79
N ALA A 595 -32.93 23.94 13.73
CA ALA A 595 -32.26 22.66 13.83
C ALA A 595 -30.74 22.84 14.07
N LYS A 596 -30.19 22.02 14.97
CA LYS A 596 -28.75 21.94 15.19
C LYS A 596 -28.09 21.16 14.07
N VAL A 597 -26.87 21.58 13.70
CA VAL A 597 -26.03 20.83 12.75
C VAL A 597 -25.71 19.45 13.32
N PRO A 598 -25.97 18.38 12.57
CA PRO A 598 -25.73 17.02 13.06
C PRO A 598 -24.22 16.74 13.14
N GLY A 599 -23.83 15.96 14.14
CA GLY A 599 -22.47 15.47 14.26
C GLY A 599 -22.16 14.35 13.28
N PRO A 600 -20.88 14.00 13.09
CA PRO A 600 -20.48 12.91 12.23
C PRO A 600 -21.01 11.56 12.75
N ARG A 601 -21.36 10.67 11.82
CA ARG A 601 -21.69 9.28 12.14
C ARG A 601 -20.40 8.48 12.26
N ASN A 602 -20.15 7.92 13.44
CA ASN A 602 -18.94 7.16 13.72
C ASN A 602 -19.29 5.66 13.80
N PRO A 603 -19.09 4.87 12.72
CA PRO A 603 -19.22 3.42 12.78
C PRO A 603 -18.17 2.86 13.74
N LYS A 604 -18.50 1.78 14.42
CA LYS A 604 -17.54 1.08 15.27
C LYS A 604 -16.55 0.32 14.37
N PRO A 605 -15.30 0.11 14.80
CA PRO A 605 -14.35 -0.74 14.05
C PRO A 605 -14.90 -2.15 13.75
N ALA A 606 -15.69 -2.71 14.67
CA ALA A 606 -16.36 -4.00 14.48
C ALA A 606 -17.49 -3.98 13.42
N ASP A 607 -17.90 -2.82 12.91
CA ASP A 607 -18.91 -2.73 11.84
C ASP A 607 -18.26 -2.94 10.45
N GLU A 608 -16.94 -2.72 10.28
CA GLU A 608 -16.24 -2.91 9.01
C GLU A 608 -16.30 -4.39 8.59
N GLY A 609 -16.68 -4.64 7.35
CA GLY A 609 -16.87 -5.99 6.82
C GLY A 609 -18.18 -6.69 7.23
N GLN A 610 -18.95 -6.16 8.20
CA GLN A 610 -20.22 -6.75 8.60
C GLN A 610 -21.31 -6.50 7.55
N PRO A 611 -22.33 -7.38 7.45
CA PRO A 611 -23.45 -7.15 6.54
C PRO A 611 -24.16 -5.83 6.82
N ALA A 612 -24.42 -5.06 5.77
CA ALA A 612 -25.13 -3.80 5.83
C ALA A 612 -26.09 -3.65 4.64
N GLN A 613 -27.13 -2.83 4.83
CA GLN A 613 -28.04 -2.42 3.78
C GLN A 613 -27.61 -1.07 3.23
N PHE A 614 -27.61 -0.93 1.93
CA PHE A 614 -27.24 0.30 1.24
C PHE A 614 -28.39 0.83 0.39
N ALA A 615 -28.48 2.15 0.30
CA ALA A 615 -29.44 2.84 -0.55
C ALA A 615 -28.75 3.98 -1.29
N CYS A 616 -28.81 3.97 -2.61
CA CYS A 616 -28.28 5.04 -3.43
C CYS A 616 -29.24 6.23 -3.44
N LEU A 617 -28.77 7.40 -3.03
CA LEU A 617 -29.53 8.64 -3.04
C LEU A 617 -29.72 9.22 -4.46
N ARG A 618 -28.94 8.72 -5.44
CA ARG A 618 -29.04 9.16 -6.83
C ARG A 618 -30.12 8.41 -7.61
N CYS A 619 -30.11 7.08 -7.59
CA CYS A 619 -31.01 6.26 -8.42
C CYS A 619 -32.02 5.42 -7.62
N GLY A 620 -31.98 5.48 -6.29
CA GLY A 620 -32.88 4.71 -5.43
C GLY A 620 -32.51 3.22 -5.29
N HIS A 621 -31.49 2.73 -5.99
CA HIS A 621 -31.09 1.33 -5.92
C HIS A 621 -30.71 0.93 -4.47
N ARG A 622 -31.19 -0.24 -4.03
CA ARG A 622 -30.90 -0.82 -2.71
C ARG A 622 -30.21 -2.15 -2.88
N TRP A 623 -29.20 -2.41 -2.04
CA TRP A 623 -28.48 -3.70 -2.04
C TRP A 623 -27.92 -4.00 -0.66
N SER A 624 -27.48 -5.25 -0.47
CA SER A 624 -26.82 -5.71 0.73
C SER A 624 -25.35 -6.04 0.39
N GLY A 625 -24.47 -5.86 1.34
CA GLY A 625 -23.07 -6.20 1.17
C GLY A 625 -22.24 -5.92 2.44
N PRO A 626 -20.95 -6.24 2.43
CA PRO A 626 -20.08 -5.91 3.53
C PRO A 626 -19.97 -4.39 3.70
N PHE A 627 -20.01 -3.95 4.95
CA PHE A 627 -19.88 -2.53 5.26
C PHE A 627 -18.44 -2.05 5.12
N HIS A 628 -18.27 -1.02 4.29
CA HIS A 628 -17.02 -0.27 4.20
C HIS A 628 -17.31 1.21 4.41
N VAL A 629 -16.55 1.87 5.28
CA VAL A 629 -16.79 3.29 5.63
C VAL A 629 -16.79 4.18 4.40
N VAL A 630 -15.97 3.90 3.42
CA VAL A 630 -15.68 4.81 2.30
C VAL A 630 -15.93 4.20 0.93
N GLU A 631 -15.75 2.90 0.76
CA GLU A 631 -15.95 2.20 -0.52
C GLU A 631 -17.44 1.92 -0.74
N ARG A 632 -18.20 2.98 -0.92
CA ARG A 632 -19.64 2.90 -1.19
C ARG A 632 -19.93 3.49 -2.55
N THR A 633 -19.94 2.62 -3.53
CA THR A 633 -20.31 2.99 -4.89
C THR A 633 -21.54 2.19 -5.30
N CYS A 634 -22.55 2.88 -5.79
CA CYS A 634 -23.77 2.23 -6.27
C CYS A 634 -23.46 1.32 -7.46
N PRO A 635 -23.81 0.03 -7.42
CA PRO A 635 -23.52 -0.89 -8.52
C PRO A 635 -24.31 -0.54 -9.79
N SER A 636 -25.48 0.13 -9.64
CA SER A 636 -26.36 0.50 -10.76
C SER A 636 -25.91 1.76 -11.50
N CYS A 637 -25.61 2.86 -10.77
CA CYS A 637 -25.33 4.16 -11.39
C CYS A 637 -23.95 4.74 -11.07
N ARG A 638 -23.13 4.01 -10.33
CA ARG A 638 -21.78 4.38 -9.89
C ARG A 638 -21.67 5.67 -9.09
N SER A 639 -22.76 6.16 -8.49
CA SER A 639 -22.76 7.30 -7.58
C SER A 639 -22.15 6.92 -6.22
N ASN A 640 -21.50 7.88 -5.57
CA ASN A 640 -20.99 7.74 -4.21
C ASN A 640 -21.93 8.32 -3.14
N SER A 641 -23.05 8.92 -3.56
CA SER A 641 -24.14 9.37 -2.66
C SER A 641 -24.92 8.16 -2.15
N VAL A 642 -24.33 7.41 -1.24
CA VAL A 642 -24.87 6.13 -0.74
C VAL A 642 -25.01 6.17 0.77
N ARG A 643 -26.24 5.95 1.25
CA ARG A 643 -26.54 5.76 2.68
C ARG A 643 -26.47 4.29 3.06
N TRP A 644 -26.26 4.03 4.32
CA TRP A 644 -26.24 2.68 4.88
C TRP A 644 -27.03 2.56 6.19
N SER A 645 -27.51 1.35 6.48
CA SER A 645 -28.07 0.96 7.76
C SER A 645 -27.55 -0.41 8.14
N LYS A 646 -27.51 -0.70 9.44
CA LYS A 646 -27.26 -2.08 9.88
C LYS A 646 -28.42 -2.95 9.39
N SER A 647 -28.09 -4.15 8.92
CA SER A 647 -29.07 -5.16 8.51
C SER A 647 -29.86 -5.68 9.71
#